data_37500590a15e65a35f60acaf606c07e2
#
_entry.id   37500590a15e65a35f60acaf606c07e2
#
_cell.length_a   1.000
_cell.length_b   1.000
_cell.length_c   1.000
_cell.angle_alpha   90.00
_cell.angle_beta   90.00
_cell.angle_gamma   90.00
#
_symmetry.space_group_name_H-M   'P 1'
#
loop_
_entity.id
_entity.type
_entity.pdbx_description
1 polymer ?
#
loop_
_entity_poly.entity_id
_entity_poly.type
_entity_poly.pdbx_seq_one_letter_code
_entity_poly.pdbx_strand_id
1 'polypeptide(L)'
;MKALPIMNIAKLSKSWLPAGAALMLSVLTAAGQQMGTPHPSGTQDYPIRPVPFTAVHLNDVFWAPKIETNRKVTIPFAFQECVLTGRVENFIHAAEALRGQLSPADRKIPAYPFDDTDIYKVIEGASYTLSVKPDPALESYVDGLIVKIGAAQEADGYLYTARTIDPQHPHKWAGPERWVDEEVLSHELYDLGHLYEAAVAYYQATGKRSLLDIALRSANLLCDTFGPGKRTIWPGHQIVEMGLVKLYRVTGDERYLNLAKFMLDSRGPGGNSYNQANLRVVDQTYAEGHAVRATYMYSGMADVAAMTGDAAYVRAIDKIWENVVGKKLYITGGIGAIGAGEAFGNDYELPNLSAYAETCAAVGNDFWNQRLFLLHGDAKYVDVMERTLYNGLISGVSLDGKSFFYQNPLESMGRRGRSPWFGVACCPGNITRFMASVPGYAYALGNDALYVNLFAAGEAEIKVGQRIVKVVQQTRYPWDGSVKISVDPGAPARFAVNVRIPGWARNEPVPSNLYRFADSVNEPVKLCVDGKAVPVTLDKGYATLDREWKAGDVIDLDLPMPVRRVVANAQVVADRGRVALQRGPIVFAAEGVDYPDHKVRDLMLPDSDKLTAEFRPDLLNGVEVVKGRAVELAYDSAGKATRKEEAFTAVPYFAWANRGRDQMVVWIPDVESAAKPAPWPTLAVKSAVNASQDGKRVTAEGIEKHPEAVNDGEEPASSSDPSSYFDWWPEKGTTEWIEYTFPKASTVSRVEVYWFDDAGRGEVRVPESCRVLYKDGGDWKPVEKPDQCRVEKDKYNRIGFNPVTTTQLRLEVTMQPGWSAGLQKWKVE
;
A
#
# COMPACT_ATOMS: atom_id res chain seq x y z
N MET A 1 -14.62 26.92 -4.30
CA MET A 1 -13.16 26.98 -4.14
C MET A 1 -12.54 27.59 -5.40
N LYS A 2 -11.87 28.73 -5.31
CA LYS A 2 -11.23 29.36 -6.46
C LYS A 2 -9.94 28.60 -6.75
N ALA A 3 -9.80 28.10 -7.97
CA ALA A 3 -8.58 27.46 -8.45
C ALA A 3 -7.44 28.48 -8.40
N LEU A 4 -6.40 28.19 -7.60
CA LEU A 4 -5.14 28.91 -7.64
C LEU A 4 -4.33 28.38 -8.84
N PRO A 5 -3.65 29.26 -9.58
CA PRO A 5 -2.88 28.85 -10.75
C PRO A 5 -1.67 28.00 -10.35
N ILE A 6 -1.40 26.98 -11.13
CA ILE A 6 -0.21 26.12 -11.06
C ILE A 6 1.03 27.01 -11.04
N MET A 7 1.71 27.04 -9.90
CA MET A 7 2.97 27.78 -9.75
C MET A 7 4.06 27.11 -10.57
N ASN A 8 4.55 27.80 -11.57
CA ASN A 8 5.65 27.36 -12.43
C ASN A 8 6.94 27.28 -11.58
N ILE A 9 7.50 26.09 -11.44
CA ILE A 9 8.71 25.78 -10.64
C ILE A 9 9.89 26.71 -10.94
N ALA A 10 9.90 27.34 -12.12
CA ALA A 10 10.93 28.28 -12.55
C ALA A 10 10.99 29.61 -11.76
N LYS A 11 10.03 29.89 -10.87
CA LYS A 11 9.98 31.18 -10.14
C LYS A 11 10.56 31.17 -8.73
N LEU A 12 10.95 30.01 -8.19
CA LEU A 12 11.53 29.91 -6.83
C LEU A 12 13.07 30.04 -6.75
N SER A 13 13.77 30.27 -7.87
CA SER A 13 15.24 30.27 -7.91
C SER A 13 15.90 31.65 -7.90
N LYS A 14 15.19 32.74 -7.57
CA LYS A 14 15.75 34.11 -7.62
C LYS A 14 15.93 34.77 -6.26
N SER A 15 16.65 34.20 -5.36
CA SER A 15 17.35 34.96 -4.31
C SER A 15 18.43 34.09 -3.68
N TRP A 16 19.67 34.52 -3.82
CA TRP A 16 20.92 34.01 -3.26
C TRP A 16 21.90 33.42 -4.27
N LEU A 17 22.58 34.27 -5.02
CA LEU A 17 23.87 33.98 -5.61
C LEU A 17 24.88 35.05 -5.15
N PRO A 18 26.04 34.69 -4.62
CA PRO A 18 27.23 35.54 -4.70
C PRO A 18 27.95 35.29 -6.04
N ALA A 19 28.44 36.39 -6.60
CA ALA A 19 29.15 36.44 -7.87
C ALA A 19 30.55 35.80 -7.81
N GLY A 20 30.91 35.11 -8.88
CA GLY A 20 32.32 34.91 -9.21
C GLY A 20 32.70 33.60 -9.84
N ALA A 21 32.87 33.58 -11.13
CA ALA A 21 33.94 33.06 -11.96
C ALA A 21 33.43 32.31 -13.22
N ALA A 22 33.63 32.97 -14.34
CA ALA A 22 33.60 32.38 -15.68
C ALA A 22 34.84 31.51 -15.91
N LEU A 23 34.65 30.26 -16.43
CA LEU A 23 35.66 29.56 -17.23
C LEU A 23 35.07 28.46 -18.10
N MET A 24 35.25 28.63 -19.41
CA MET A 24 35.43 27.73 -20.51
C MET A 24 34.54 26.45 -20.67
N LEU A 25 33.74 26.51 -21.73
CA LEU A 25 33.15 25.33 -22.39
C LEU A 25 34.26 24.44 -22.96
N SER A 26 34.29 23.19 -22.53
CA SER A 26 34.80 22.07 -23.35
C SER A 26 33.66 21.05 -23.49
N VAL A 27 33.18 20.92 -24.71
CA VAL A 27 32.22 19.88 -25.10
C VAL A 27 32.96 18.54 -25.04
N LEU A 28 32.69 17.76 -23.99
CA LEU A 28 33.01 16.35 -23.94
C LEU A 28 31.69 15.59 -24.10
N THR A 29 31.56 14.93 -25.20
CA THR A 29 30.58 13.87 -25.47
C THR A 29 30.79 12.79 -24.39
N ALA A 30 30.01 12.82 -23.34
CA ALA A 30 29.94 11.73 -22.38
C ALA A 30 29.12 10.58 -23.00
N ALA A 31 29.80 9.63 -23.61
CA ALA A 31 29.29 8.30 -23.79
C ALA A 31 28.97 7.78 -22.38
N GLY A 32 27.71 7.47 -22.11
CA GLY A 32 27.27 6.93 -20.85
C GLY A 32 28.01 5.61 -20.52
N GLN A 33 29.04 5.70 -19.72
CA GLN A 33 29.63 4.53 -19.10
C GLN A 33 28.63 4.04 -18.05
N GLN A 34 27.93 2.93 -18.36
CA GLN A 34 27.29 2.07 -17.36
C GLN A 34 28.38 1.63 -16.39
N MET A 35 28.50 2.32 -15.25
CA MET A 35 29.22 1.74 -14.12
C MET A 35 28.33 0.69 -13.47
N GLY A 36 28.38 -0.54 -14.00
CA GLY A 36 28.11 -1.70 -13.19
C GLY A 36 29.07 -1.62 -12.00
N THR A 37 28.54 -1.51 -10.79
CA THR A 37 29.34 -1.54 -9.58
C THR A 37 30.20 -2.80 -9.62
N PRO A 38 31.54 -2.71 -9.54
CA PRO A 38 32.37 -3.90 -9.47
C PRO A 38 32.10 -4.54 -8.10
N HIS A 39 31.39 -5.66 -8.09
CA HIS A 39 31.38 -6.53 -6.92
C HIS A 39 32.82 -7.03 -6.71
N PRO A 40 33.35 -7.02 -5.49
CA PRO A 40 34.60 -7.70 -5.20
C PRO A 40 34.47 -9.15 -5.69
N SER A 41 35.39 -9.62 -6.50
CA SER A 41 35.41 -10.99 -7.00
C SER A 41 35.46 -11.96 -5.81
N GLY A 42 34.40 -12.73 -5.60
CA GLY A 42 34.29 -13.71 -4.53
C GLY A 42 33.19 -13.44 -3.49
N THR A 43 32.43 -12.35 -3.56
CA THR A 43 31.28 -12.10 -2.66
C THR A 43 30.04 -12.86 -3.11
N GLN A 44 29.33 -13.45 -2.15
CA GLN A 44 28.00 -14.03 -2.39
C GLN A 44 26.99 -12.94 -2.77
N ASP A 45 26.04 -13.26 -3.63
CA ASP A 45 24.91 -12.42 -4.01
C ASP A 45 23.73 -13.31 -4.42
N TYR A 46 22.62 -12.69 -4.79
CA TYR A 46 21.49 -13.40 -5.36
C TYR A 46 21.92 -14.26 -6.56
N PRO A 47 21.46 -15.52 -6.65
CA PRO A 47 21.75 -16.40 -7.80
C PRO A 47 21.13 -15.86 -9.10
N ILE A 48 20.06 -15.07 -8.98
CA ILE A 48 19.41 -14.36 -10.11
C ILE A 48 19.56 -12.87 -9.88
N ARG A 49 19.88 -12.12 -10.92
CA ARG A 49 20.07 -10.67 -10.87
C ARG A 49 18.97 -9.96 -11.66
N PRO A 50 18.39 -8.88 -11.15
CA PRO A 50 17.44 -8.09 -11.91
C PRO A 50 18.16 -7.43 -13.09
N VAL A 51 17.46 -7.29 -14.22
CA VAL A 51 17.90 -6.39 -15.28
C VAL A 51 17.66 -4.95 -14.79
N PRO A 52 18.64 -4.05 -14.89
CA PRO A 52 18.44 -2.67 -14.47
C PRO A 52 17.25 -2.05 -15.20
N PHE A 53 16.37 -1.39 -14.47
CA PHE A 53 15.19 -0.75 -15.07
C PHE A 53 15.56 0.30 -16.12
N THR A 54 16.76 0.88 -16.04
CA THR A 54 17.32 1.80 -17.04
C THR A 54 17.61 1.17 -18.39
N ALA A 55 17.72 -0.16 -18.44
CA ALA A 55 17.91 -0.93 -19.68
C ALA A 55 16.59 -1.40 -20.30
N VAL A 56 15.44 -1.07 -19.70
CA VAL A 56 14.11 -1.52 -20.11
C VAL A 56 13.24 -0.30 -20.42
N HIS A 57 12.81 -0.17 -21.66
CA HIS A 57 12.03 0.97 -22.16
C HIS A 57 10.63 0.52 -22.55
N LEU A 58 9.67 0.73 -21.65
CA LEU A 58 8.26 0.40 -21.89
C LEU A 58 7.61 1.46 -22.77
N ASN A 59 6.82 1.00 -23.75
CA ASN A 59 5.99 1.84 -24.62
C ASN A 59 4.56 1.30 -24.76
N ASP A 60 4.18 0.47 -23.80
CA ASP A 60 2.88 -0.19 -23.74
C ASP A 60 1.74 0.78 -23.43
N VAL A 61 0.51 0.28 -23.55
CA VAL A 61 -0.71 1.07 -23.29
C VAL A 61 -1.10 1.10 -21.81
N PHE A 62 -0.41 0.37 -20.94
CA PHE A 62 -0.78 0.24 -19.54
C PHE A 62 0.23 0.90 -18.57
N TRP A 63 1.50 0.49 -18.61
CA TRP A 63 2.53 0.99 -17.69
C TRP A 63 3.13 2.32 -18.12
N ALA A 64 3.45 2.47 -19.41
CA ALA A 64 4.10 3.68 -19.89
C ALA A 64 3.33 4.97 -19.57
N PRO A 65 1.98 5.05 -19.73
CA PRO A 65 1.22 6.22 -19.31
C PRO A 65 1.27 6.47 -17.80
N LYS A 66 1.23 5.42 -16.97
CA LYS A 66 1.28 5.55 -15.51
C LYS A 66 2.63 6.02 -15.00
N ILE A 67 3.72 5.49 -15.57
CA ILE A 67 5.10 5.93 -15.29
C ILE A 67 5.29 7.40 -15.70
N GLU A 68 4.76 7.79 -16.85
CA GLU A 68 4.84 9.19 -17.31
C GLU A 68 3.99 10.13 -16.43
N THR A 69 2.81 9.68 -15.95
CA THR A 69 2.01 10.41 -14.96
C THR A 69 2.78 10.56 -13.65
N ASN A 70 3.42 9.50 -13.18
CA ASN A 70 4.27 9.57 -11.98
C ASN A 70 5.37 10.62 -12.14
N ARG A 71 6.08 10.61 -13.28
CA ARG A 71 7.16 11.55 -13.57
C ARG A 71 6.70 12.99 -13.66
N LYS A 72 5.61 13.25 -14.42
CA LYS A 72 5.15 14.62 -14.74
C LYS A 72 4.23 15.23 -13.71
N VAL A 73 3.52 14.40 -12.96
CA VAL A 73 2.43 14.85 -12.09
C VAL A 73 2.69 14.45 -10.65
N THR A 74 2.83 13.14 -10.36
CA THR A 74 2.82 12.65 -8.98
C THR A 74 4.08 13.09 -8.22
N ILE A 75 5.27 12.98 -8.80
CA ILE A 75 6.53 13.44 -8.16
C ILE A 75 6.52 14.95 -7.89
N PRO A 76 6.24 15.84 -8.88
CA PRO A 76 6.13 17.27 -8.61
C PRO A 76 5.04 17.62 -7.58
N PHE A 77 3.90 16.95 -7.62
CA PHE A 77 2.82 17.14 -6.66
C PHE A 77 3.26 16.73 -5.24
N ALA A 78 3.90 15.59 -5.09
CA ALA A 78 4.40 15.12 -3.79
C ALA A 78 5.45 16.07 -3.20
N PHE A 79 6.38 16.59 -4.00
CA PHE A 79 7.30 17.64 -3.55
C PHE A 79 6.59 18.92 -3.12
N GLN A 80 5.56 19.34 -3.85
CA GLN A 80 4.74 20.49 -3.48
C GLN A 80 4.04 20.27 -2.13
N GLU A 81 3.46 19.11 -1.91
CA GLU A 81 2.82 18.76 -0.64
C GLU A 81 3.84 18.71 0.52
N CYS A 82 5.03 18.17 0.29
CA CYS A 82 6.12 18.21 1.28
C CYS A 82 6.51 19.65 1.68
N VAL A 83 6.46 20.61 0.76
CA VAL A 83 6.67 22.03 1.07
C VAL A 83 5.49 22.58 1.86
N LEU A 84 4.25 22.37 1.37
CA LEU A 84 3.04 22.95 1.97
C LEU A 84 2.77 22.42 3.38
N THR A 85 3.21 21.23 3.68
CA THR A 85 2.97 20.53 4.96
C THR A 85 4.16 20.63 5.92
N GLY A 86 5.19 21.42 5.58
CA GLY A 86 6.29 21.74 6.47
C GLY A 86 7.46 20.74 6.49
N ARG A 87 7.41 19.64 5.71
CA ARG A 87 8.49 18.62 5.67
C ARG A 87 9.84 19.21 5.25
N VAL A 88 9.84 20.12 4.28
CA VAL A 88 11.06 20.83 3.86
C VAL A 88 11.51 21.84 4.90
N GLU A 89 10.57 22.52 5.56
CA GLU A 89 10.84 23.51 6.60
C GLU A 89 11.51 22.87 7.82
N ASN A 90 11.20 21.61 8.15
CA ASN A 90 11.85 20.89 9.24
C ASN A 90 13.37 20.85 9.09
N PHE A 91 13.91 20.61 7.88
CA PHE A 91 15.35 20.64 7.63
C PHE A 91 15.94 22.05 7.74
N ILE A 92 15.19 23.07 7.34
CA ILE A 92 15.64 24.48 7.46
C ILE A 92 15.73 24.84 8.95
N HIS A 93 14.70 24.54 9.73
CA HIS A 93 14.69 24.82 11.17
C HIS A 93 15.78 24.04 11.92
N ALA A 94 16.00 22.77 11.58
CA ALA A 94 17.09 22.00 12.17
C ALA A 94 18.46 22.62 11.87
N ALA A 95 18.69 23.08 10.62
CA ALA A 95 19.91 23.76 10.24
C ALA A 95 20.09 25.11 10.95
N GLU A 96 19.02 25.87 11.16
CA GLU A 96 19.04 27.12 11.90
C GLU A 96 19.29 26.88 13.39
N ALA A 97 18.71 25.84 13.98
CA ALA A 97 18.96 25.45 15.36
C ALA A 97 20.43 25.09 15.58
N LEU A 98 21.04 24.32 14.68
CA LEU A 98 22.47 23.98 14.75
C LEU A 98 23.40 25.22 14.68
N ARG A 99 22.98 26.25 13.98
CA ARG A 99 23.72 27.52 13.90
C ARG A 99 23.39 28.49 15.04
N GLY A 100 22.47 28.14 15.95
CA GLY A 100 22.00 29.04 17.00
C GLY A 100 21.19 30.23 16.47
N GLN A 101 20.58 30.10 15.28
CA GLN A 101 19.84 31.17 14.60
C GLN A 101 18.32 31.02 14.74
N LEU A 102 17.83 29.83 15.15
CA LEU A 102 16.41 29.56 15.32
C LEU A 102 15.88 30.26 16.58
N SER A 103 14.88 31.10 16.40
CA SER A 103 14.24 31.77 17.53
C SER A 103 13.39 30.77 18.34
N PRO A 104 13.17 31.02 19.67
CA PRO A 104 12.28 30.14 20.45
C PRO A 104 10.86 30.06 19.91
N ALA A 105 10.35 31.10 19.25
CA ALA A 105 9.02 31.14 18.66
C ALA A 105 8.90 30.26 17.38
N ASP A 106 10.04 30.03 16.69
CA ASP A 106 10.08 29.26 15.44
C ASP A 106 10.49 27.80 15.66
N ARG A 107 10.72 27.37 16.90
CA ARG A 107 11.02 25.97 17.26
C ARG A 107 9.77 25.11 17.13
N LYS A 108 9.32 24.89 15.91
CA LYS A 108 8.21 24.00 15.61
C LYS A 108 8.72 22.59 15.39
N ILE A 109 8.38 21.70 16.30
CA ILE A 109 8.68 20.28 16.18
C ILE A 109 7.81 19.68 15.07
N PRO A 110 8.31 18.79 14.21
CA PRO A 110 7.53 18.07 13.22
C PRO A 110 6.25 17.45 13.79
N ALA A 111 5.19 17.34 12.99
CA ALA A 111 3.94 16.72 13.42
C ALA A 111 4.13 15.24 13.76
N TYR A 112 5.00 14.59 13.01
CA TYR A 112 5.41 13.20 13.24
C TYR A 112 6.93 13.07 13.19
N PRO A 113 7.51 12.14 13.97
CA PRO A 113 8.97 12.00 14.06
C PRO A 113 9.60 11.48 12.76
N PHE A 114 8.82 10.90 11.86
CA PHE A 114 9.22 10.33 10.58
C PHE A 114 8.92 11.21 9.36
N ASP A 115 8.55 12.49 9.57
CA ASP A 115 8.23 13.42 8.47
C ASP A 115 9.39 13.60 7.48
N ASP A 116 10.65 13.42 7.93
CA ASP A 116 11.86 13.50 7.09
C ASP A 116 11.82 12.47 5.94
N THR A 117 11.22 11.30 6.15
CA THR A 117 11.17 10.22 5.17
C THR A 117 10.36 10.55 3.93
N ASP A 118 9.36 11.44 4.05
CA ASP A 118 8.52 11.81 2.91
C ASP A 118 9.36 12.47 1.82
N ILE A 119 10.33 13.34 2.21
CA ILE A 119 11.29 13.94 1.28
C ILE A 119 12.20 12.87 0.68
N TYR A 120 12.75 11.97 1.49
CA TYR A 120 13.69 10.95 1.01
C TYR A 120 13.03 10.02 -0.01
N LYS A 121 11.79 9.55 0.24
CA LYS A 121 11.03 8.70 -0.69
C LYS A 121 10.80 9.39 -2.03
N VAL A 122 10.42 10.68 -2.02
CA VAL A 122 10.18 11.42 -3.27
C VAL A 122 11.50 11.69 -4.01
N ILE A 123 12.62 11.95 -3.30
CA ILE A 123 13.96 12.05 -3.90
C ILE A 123 14.36 10.73 -4.56
N GLU A 124 14.10 9.58 -3.93
CA GLU A 124 14.35 8.26 -4.51
C GLU A 124 13.57 8.08 -5.82
N GLY A 125 12.27 8.39 -5.84
CA GLY A 125 11.43 8.32 -7.05
C GLY A 125 11.89 9.27 -8.15
N ALA A 126 12.26 10.51 -7.79
CA ALA A 126 12.83 11.49 -8.71
C ALA A 126 14.16 10.99 -9.30
N SER A 127 15.02 10.38 -8.50
CA SER A 127 16.31 9.83 -8.92
C SER A 127 16.14 8.70 -9.93
N TYR A 128 15.22 7.77 -9.69
CA TYR A 128 14.91 6.72 -10.67
C TYR A 128 14.38 7.30 -11.98
N THR A 129 13.55 8.34 -11.91
CA THR A 129 13.07 9.05 -13.10
C THR A 129 14.20 9.72 -13.88
N LEU A 130 15.13 10.39 -13.18
CA LEU A 130 16.33 11.02 -13.79
C LEU A 130 17.24 10.00 -14.45
N SER A 131 17.35 8.78 -13.90
CA SER A 131 18.15 7.70 -14.49
C SER A 131 17.65 7.27 -15.87
N VAL A 132 16.34 7.38 -16.12
CA VAL A 132 15.71 6.98 -17.40
C VAL A 132 15.58 8.17 -18.34
N LYS A 133 15.25 9.34 -17.81
CA LYS A 133 14.98 10.55 -18.61
C LYS A 133 15.59 11.76 -17.93
N PRO A 134 16.74 12.28 -18.41
CA PRO A 134 17.37 13.46 -17.86
C PRO A 134 16.42 14.66 -17.82
N ASP A 135 16.37 15.35 -16.69
CA ASP A 135 15.59 16.57 -16.44
C ASP A 135 16.42 17.51 -15.57
N PRO A 136 17.15 18.49 -16.17
CA PRO A 136 18.02 19.40 -15.42
C PRO A 136 17.27 20.26 -14.39
N ALA A 137 15.98 20.54 -14.61
CA ALA A 137 15.19 21.32 -13.67
C ALA A 137 14.86 20.50 -12.41
N LEU A 138 14.46 19.24 -12.59
CA LEU A 138 14.21 18.31 -11.50
C LEU A 138 15.50 18.01 -10.73
N GLU A 139 16.60 17.79 -11.44
CA GLU A 139 17.91 17.53 -10.81
C GLU A 139 18.37 18.73 -9.97
N SER A 140 18.28 19.96 -10.50
CA SER A 140 18.62 21.18 -9.75
C SER A 140 17.72 21.40 -8.53
N TYR A 141 16.44 21.04 -8.62
CA TYR A 141 15.52 21.12 -7.50
C TYR A 141 15.92 20.13 -6.38
N VAL A 142 16.24 18.89 -6.75
CA VAL A 142 16.73 17.86 -5.81
C VAL A 142 18.06 18.29 -5.18
N ASP A 143 19.00 18.84 -5.96
CA ASP A 143 20.25 19.41 -5.42
C ASP A 143 19.97 20.45 -4.34
N GLY A 144 18.99 21.35 -4.57
CA GLY A 144 18.57 22.35 -3.59
C GLY A 144 17.99 21.75 -2.30
N LEU A 145 17.29 20.62 -2.36
CA LEU A 145 16.83 19.89 -1.19
C LEU A 145 18.00 19.21 -0.45
N ILE A 146 18.92 18.61 -1.19
CA ILE A 146 20.11 17.95 -0.61
C ILE A 146 20.96 18.95 0.19
N VAL A 147 21.11 20.18 -0.27
CA VAL A 147 21.79 21.25 0.48
C VAL A 147 21.11 21.50 1.84
N LYS A 148 19.75 21.53 1.89
CA LYS A 148 18.99 21.72 3.13
C LYS A 148 19.16 20.54 4.07
N ILE A 149 19.06 19.31 3.54
CA ILE A 149 19.26 18.07 4.29
C ILE A 149 20.66 18.04 4.90
N GLY A 150 21.69 18.34 4.10
CA GLY A 150 23.07 18.36 4.59
C GLY A 150 23.34 19.44 5.64
N ALA A 151 22.67 20.58 5.56
CA ALA A 151 22.77 21.65 6.57
C ALA A 151 22.09 21.28 7.90
N ALA A 152 21.14 20.36 7.91
CA ALA A 152 20.44 19.85 9.09
C ALA A 152 21.18 18.69 9.77
N GLN A 153 22.27 18.16 9.17
CA GLN A 153 23.06 17.08 9.76
C GLN A 153 23.99 17.60 10.83
N GLU A 154 24.00 16.99 12.00
CA GLU A 154 24.90 17.32 13.11
C GLU A 154 26.35 16.92 12.78
N ALA A 155 27.31 17.49 13.51
CA ALA A 155 28.73 17.34 13.19
C ALA A 155 29.25 15.90 13.23
N ASP A 156 28.67 15.05 14.06
CA ASP A 156 28.98 13.63 14.18
C ASP A 156 28.27 12.75 13.16
N GLY A 157 27.38 13.31 12.33
CA GLY A 157 26.61 12.59 11.31
C GLY A 157 25.17 12.29 11.68
N TYR A 158 24.70 12.60 12.89
CA TYR A 158 23.30 12.44 13.28
C TYR A 158 22.40 13.33 12.43
N LEU A 159 21.26 12.77 11.98
CA LEU A 159 20.30 13.48 11.15
C LEU A 159 18.88 13.01 11.49
N TYR A 160 18.14 13.85 12.18
CA TYR A 160 16.77 13.58 12.61
C TYR A 160 16.13 14.89 13.10
N THR A 161 15.31 15.52 12.25
CA THR A 161 14.82 16.88 12.52
C THR A 161 13.92 16.95 13.74
N ALA A 162 13.15 15.88 14.03
CA ALA A 162 12.24 15.78 15.16
C ALA A 162 12.92 15.92 16.55
N ARG A 163 14.25 15.84 16.59
CA ARG A 163 15.08 16.09 17.76
C ARG A 163 16.01 17.30 17.61
N THR A 164 16.66 17.44 16.45
CA THR A 164 17.69 18.47 16.22
C THR A 164 17.12 19.89 16.32
N ILE A 165 15.84 20.12 16.01
CA ILE A 165 15.17 21.44 16.11
C ILE A 165 15.14 21.93 17.56
N ASP A 166 14.79 21.09 18.53
CA ASP A 166 14.83 21.38 19.97
C ASP A 166 15.25 20.14 20.77
N PRO A 167 16.55 19.94 21.00
CA PRO A 167 17.05 18.75 21.72
C PRO A 167 16.57 18.65 23.18
N GLN A 168 16.13 19.77 23.78
CA GLN A 168 15.61 19.79 25.14
C GLN A 168 14.13 19.38 25.22
N HIS A 169 13.39 19.65 24.13
CA HIS A 169 11.97 19.30 24.02
C HIS A 169 11.72 18.64 22.65
N PRO A 170 12.30 17.46 22.39
CA PRO A 170 12.14 16.79 21.11
C PRO A 170 10.69 16.31 20.93
N HIS A 171 10.35 15.78 19.75
CA HIS A 171 9.06 15.15 19.53
C HIS A 171 8.79 14.09 20.60
N LYS A 172 7.55 14.04 21.12
CA LYS A 172 7.15 13.18 22.25
C LYS A 172 7.47 11.69 22.10
N TRP A 173 7.67 11.22 20.85
CA TRP A 173 8.05 9.84 20.54
C TRP A 173 9.57 9.66 20.35
N ALA A 174 10.36 10.75 20.33
CA ALA A 174 11.80 10.66 20.12
C ALA A 174 12.59 10.35 21.41
N GLY A 175 11.92 10.36 22.57
CA GLY A 175 12.56 10.14 23.86
C GLY A 175 13.52 11.25 24.31
N PRO A 176 14.04 11.16 25.54
CA PRO A 176 14.92 12.19 26.12
C PRO A 176 16.33 12.18 25.52
N GLU A 177 16.78 11.05 25.03
CA GLU A 177 18.10 10.84 24.42
C GLU A 177 18.01 10.20 23.04
N ARG A 178 19.04 10.28 22.22
CA ARG A 178 19.13 9.63 20.92
C ARG A 178 18.98 8.11 21.08
N TRP A 179 18.17 7.51 20.22
CA TRP A 179 17.96 6.04 20.09
C TRP A 179 17.29 5.37 21.29
N VAL A 180 16.75 6.13 22.27
CA VAL A 180 16.16 5.54 23.49
C VAL A 180 14.83 4.86 23.18
N ASP A 181 13.99 5.48 22.35
CA ASP A 181 12.66 4.99 22.00
C ASP A 181 12.61 4.38 20.59
N GLU A 182 13.78 4.07 20.00
CA GLU A 182 13.89 3.56 18.63
C GLU A 182 13.17 2.23 18.45
N GLU A 183 13.28 1.34 19.41
CA GLU A 183 12.65 0.03 19.35
C GLU A 183 11.11 0.09 19.48
N VAL A 184 10.57 1.30 19.68
CA VAL A 184 9.13 1.54 19.83
C VAL A 184 8.61 2.45 18.72
N LEU A 185 8.83 3.76 18.80
CA LEU A 185 8.15 4.75 17.97
C LEU A 185 9.03 5.91 17.47
N SER A 186 10.30 6.06 17.86
CA SER A 186 11.09 7.26 17.49
C SER A 186 11.36 7.35 16.00
N HIS A 187 11.52 6.22 15.32
CA HIS A 187 11.74 6.14 13.87
C HIS A 187 13.07 6.74 13.37
N GLU A 188 14.06 6.95 14.26
CA GLU A 188 15.38 7.49 13.90
C GLU A 188 16.05 6.60 12.83
N LEU A 189 16.03 5.27 13.00
CA LEU A 189 16.61 4.32 12.04
C LEU A 189 15.76 4.19 10.76
N TYR A 190 14.44 4.34 10.88
CA TYR A 190 13.53 4.37 9.72
C TYR A 190 13.85 5.54 8.79
N ASP A 191 14.06 6.73 9.35
CA ASP A 191 14.42 7.93 8.59
C ASP A 191 15.75 7.73 7.87
N LEU A 192 16.74 7.19 8.56
CA LEU A 192 18.04 6.88 7.97
C LEU A 192 17.97 5.80 6.89
N GLY A 193 17.14 4.78 7.08
CA GLY A 193 16.93 3.76 6.06
C GLY A 193 16.45 4.36 4.73
N HIS A 194 15.46 5.25 4.76
CA HIS A 194 14.98 5.95 3.57
C HIS A 194 16.00 6.95 3.01
N LEU A 195 16.78 7.61 3.86
CA LEU A 195 17.92 8.42 3.41
C LEU A 195 18.92 7.59 2.60
N TYR A 196 19.27 6.39 3.07
CA TYR A 196 20.24 5.52 2.40
C TYR A 196 19.72 5.03 1.05
N GLU A 197 18.43 4.63 0.98
CA GLU A 197 17.76 4.28 -0.26
C GLU A 197 17.80 5.43 -1.28
N ALA A 198 17.42 6.63 -0.87
CA ALA A 198 17.43 7.83 -1.71
C ALA A 198 18.85 8.22 -2.15
N ALA A 199 19.83 8.12 -1.23
CA ALA A 199 21.21 8.50 -1.50
C ALA A 199 21.89 7.62 -2.54
N VAL A 200 21.66 6.31 -2.46
CA VAL A 200 22.14 5.35 -3.46
C VAL A 200 21.46 5.59 -4.80
N ALA A 201 20.13 5.78 -4.81
CA ALA A 201 19.40 6.07 -6.04
C ALA A 201 19.90 7.35 -6.72
N TYR A 202 20.10 8.42 -5.95
CA TYR A 202 20.59 9.69 -6.49
C TYR A 202 22.03 9.59 -7.03
N TYR A 203 22.91 8.90 -6.31
CA TYR A 203 24.27 8.64 -6.79
C TYR A 203 24.29 7.83 -8.08
N GLN A 204 23.50 6.78 -8.17
CA GLN A 204 23.40 5.94 -9.38
C GLN A 204 22.82 6.70 -10.58
N ALA A 205 21.88 7.61 -10.32
CA ALA A 205 21.24 8.41 -11.36
C ALA A 205 22.14 9.52 -11.94
N THR A 206 22.91 10.18 -11.07
CA THR A 206 23.59 11.45 -11.41
C THR A 206 25.12 11.38 -11.33
N GLY A 207 25.66 10.37 -10.66
CA GLY A 207 27.07 10.28 -10.28
C GLY A 207 27.49 11.25 -9.16
N LYS A 208 26.56 12.09 -8.66
CA LYS A 208 26.84 13.07 -7.59
C LYS A 208 26.86 12.39 -6.24
N ARG A 209 27.88 12.71 -5.43
CA ARG A 209 28.06 12.14 -4.09
C ARG A 209 27.38 12.95 -2.97
N SER A 210 26.78 14.09 -3.27
CA SER A 210 26.31 15.03 -2.27
C SER A 210 25.37 14.41 -1.21
N LEU A 211 24.35 13.64 -1.65
CA LEU A 211 23.47 12.94 -0.73
C LEU A 211 24.11 11.66 -0.17
N LEU A 212 24.92 10.96 -0.99
CA LEU A 212 25.64 9.77 -0.54
C LEU A 212 26.62 10.10 0.61
N ASP A 213 27.33 11.20 0.53
CA ASP A 213 28.28 11.61 1.60
C ASP A 213 27.56 11.96 2.92
N ILE A 214 26.35 12.53 2.85
CA ILE A 214 25.47 12.72 4.02
C ILE A 214 25.07 11.36 4.61
N ALA A 215 24.61 10.43 3.78
CA ALA A 215 24.23 9.08 4.18
C ALA A 215 25.40 8.31 4.81
N LEU A 216 26.60 8.39 4.21
CA LEU A 216 27.78 7.70 4.73
C LEU A 216 28.24 8.24 6.09
N ARG A 217 28.17 9.57 6.33
CA ARG A 217 28.47 10.12 7.67
C ARG A 217 27.51 9.55 8.71
N SER A 218 26.22 9.47 8.42
CA SER A 218 25.24 8.91 9.35
C SER A 218 25.42 7.40 9.53
N ALA A 219 25.68 6.65 8.47
CA ALA A 219 25.94 5.21 8.55
C ALA A 219 27.22 4.87 9.35
N ASN A 220 28.26 5.71 9.22
CA ASN A 220 29.47 5.59 10.05
C ASN A 220 29.15 5.82 11.53
N LEU A 221 28.35 6.84 11.87
CA LEU A 221 27.89 7.06 13.25
C LEU A 221 27.14 5.82 13.78
N LEU A 222 26.27 5.19 12.98
CA LEU A 222 25.59 3.98 13.37
C LEU A 222 26.61 2.84 13.63
N CYS A 223 27.57 2.64 12.74
CA CYS A 223 28.62 1.62 12.90
C CYS A 223 29.50 1.88 14.13
N ASP A 224 29.73 3.13 14.48
CA ASP A 224 30.52 3.51 15.66
C ASP A 224 29.74 3.33 16.96
N THR A 225 28.41 3.47 16.92
CA THR A 225 27.51 3.38 18.08
C THR A 225 27.03 1.95 18.36
N PHE A 226 26.70 1.20 17.31
CA PHE A 226 26.03 -0.09 17.40
C PHE A 226 26.87 -1.24 16.84
N GLY A 227 26.67 -2.45 17.36
CA GLY A 227 27.36 -3.65 16.89
C GLY A 227 27.83 -4.54 18.03
N PRO A 228 28.53 -5.65 17.72
CA PRO A 228 29.09 -6.54 18.72
C PRO A 228 30.04 -5.80 19.67
N GLY A 229 29.78 -5.92 20.97
CA GLY A 229 30.55 -5.22 22.01
C GLY A 229 30.28 -3.72 22.16
N LYS A 230 29.30 -3.19 21.41
CA LYS A 230 28.78 -1.83 21.49
C LYS A 230 27.31 -1.89 21.95
N ARG A 231 26.58 -0.75 21.79
CA ARG A 231 25.15 -0.70 22.10
C ARG A 231 24.37 -1.62 21.16
N THR A 232 23.41 -2.37 21.72
CA THR A 232 22.46 -3.20 20.97
C THR A 232 21.23 -2.36 20.61
N ILE A 233 20.71 -2.55 19.41
CA ILE A 233 19.52 -1.88 18.91
C ILE A 233 18.91 -2.68 17.76
N TRP A 234 17.61 -2.55 17.55
CA TRP A 234 16.91 -2.87 16.30
C TRP A 234 15.92 -1.75 15.96
N PRO A 235 15.60 -1.52 14.68
CA PRO A 235 14.62 -0.49 14.32
C PRO A 235 13.21 -0.87 14.76
N GLY A 236 12.49 0.08 15.34
CA GLY A 236 11.06 -0.06 15.59
C GLY A 236 10.28 -0.17 14.29
N HIS A 237 10.60 0.67 13.32
CA HIS A 237 10.16 0.52 11.93
C HIS A 237 11.35 0.17 11.04
N GLN A 238 11.24 -0.96 10.36
CA GLN A 238 12.28 -1.52 9.51
C GLN A 238 12.39 -0.72 8.19
N ILE A 239 13.52 -0.69 7.60
CA ILE A 239 14.01 -0.31 6.28
C ILE A 239 15.54 -0.10 6.31
N VAL A 240 16.11 0.27 7.46
CA VAL A 240 17.54 0.59 7.57
C VAL A 240 18.42 -0.59 7.17
N GLU A 241 17.97 -1.81 7.40
CA GLU A 241 18.68 -3.04 7.01
C GLU A 241 18.87 -3.10 5.48
N MET A 242 17.79 -2.80 4.73
CA MET A 242 17.83 -2.73 3.25
C MET A 242 18.75 -1.59 2.80
N GLY A 243 18.62 -0.41 3.41
CA GLY A 243 19.44 0.77 3.11
C GLY A 243 20.92 0.52 3.35
N LEU A 244 21.27 -0.12 4.46
CA LEU A 244 22.67 -0.50 4.77
C LEU A 244 23.25 -1.50 3.77
N VAL A 245 22.46 -2.50 3.32
CA VAL A 245 22.91 -3.42 2.25
C VAL A 245 23.13 -2.67 0.93
N LYS A 246 22.28 -1.70 0.58
CA LYS A 246 22.51 -0.85 -0.61
C LYS A 246 23.78 -0.02 -0.48
N LEU A 247 24.06 0.55 0.70
CA LEU A 247 25.33 1.25 0.94
C LEU A 247 26.53 0.30 0.80
N TYR A 248 26.45 -0.92 1.37
CA TYR A 248 27.47 -1.94 1.15
C TYR A 248 27.71 -2.23 -0.32
N ARG A 249 26.65 -2.42 -1.13
CA ARG A 249 26.76 -2.70 -2.58
C ARG A 249 27.47 -1.59 -3.35
N VAL A 250 27.28 -0.33 -2.93
CA VAL A 250 27.87 0.83 -3.63
C VAL A 250 29.30 1.12 -3.16
N THR A 251 29.60 0.87 -1.89
CA THR A 251 30.91 1.24 -1.27
C THR A 251 31.88 0.08 -1.14
N GLY A 252 31.39 -1.15 -1.01
CA GLY A 252 32.17 -2.33 -0.62
C GLY A 252 32.52 -2.37 0.87
N ASP A 253 32.01 -1.43 1.70
CA ASP A 253 32.32 -1.41 3.13
C ASP A 253 31.48 -2.42 3.91
N GLU A 254 32.11 -3.52 4.32
CA GLU A 254 31.48 -4.63 5.03
C GLU A 254 30.86 -4.23 6.38
N ARG A 255 31.26 -3.10 6.97
CA ARG A 255 30.68 -2.62 8.22
C ARG A 255 29.16 -2.42 8.09
N TYR A 256 28.69 -1.96 6.92
CA TYR A 256 27.26 -1.74 6.67
C TYR A 256 26.48 -3.05 6.59
N LEU A 257 27.00 -4.07 5.87
CA LEU A 257 26.37 -5.39 5.83
C LEU A 257 26.34 -6.05 7.21
N ASN A 258 27.48 -5.97 7.94
CA ASN A 258 27.58 -6.53 9.28
C ASN A 258 26.63 -5.85 10.27
N LEU A 259 26.43 -4.53 10.15
CA LEU A 259 25.46 -3.79 10.97
C LEU A 259 24.02 -4.16 10.64
N ALA A 260 23.67 -4.31 9.36
CA ALA A 260 22.35 -4.76 8.95
C ALA A 260 22.03 -6.14 9.54
N LYS A 261 22.96 -7.09 9.42
CA LYS A 261 22.83 -8.42 10.05
C LYS A 261 22.72 -8.33 11.56
N PHE A 262 23.54 -7.51 12.22
CA PHE A 262 23.52 -7.33 13.67
C PHE A 262 22.14 -6.81 14.16
N MET A 263 21.54 -5.86 13.47
CA MET A 263 20.21 -5.33 13.82
C MET A 263 19.12 -6.41 13.69
N LEU A 264 19.18 -7.23 12.65
CA LEU A 264 18.27 -8.37 12.48
C LEU A 264 18.47 -9.43 13.57
N ASP A 265 19.73 -9.81 13.88
CA ASP A 265 20.07 -10.81 14.90
C ASP A 265 19.73 -10.33 16.33
N SER A 266 19.74 -9.01 16.55
CA SER A 266 19.44 -8.41 17.85
C SER A 266 17.94 -8.35 18.14
N ARG A 267 17.08 -8.49 17.11
CA ARG A 267 15.64 -8.42 17.24
C ARG A 267 15.07 -9.63 17.96
N GLY A 268 14.30 -9.40 19.03
CA GLY A 268 13.69 -10.45 19.86
C GLY A 268 14.70 -11.35 20.59
N PRO A 269 14.22 -12.26 21.43
CA PRO A 269 12.89 -12.30 22.02
C PRO A 269 12.71 -11.25 23.14
N GLY A 270 11.47 -10.91 23.42
CA GLY A 270 11.09 -10.01 24.53
C GLY A 270 10.56 -8.64 24.10
N GLY A 271 10.64 -8.29 22.81
CA GLY A 271 9.90 -7.18 22.22
C GLY A 271 8.44 -7.54 21.94
N ASN A 272 7.76 -6.71 21.17
CA ASN A 272 6.35 -6.92 20.84
C ASN A 272 6.16 -7.42 19.39
N SER A 273 4.99 -8.01 19.12
CA SER A 273 4.65 -8.51 17.79
C SER A 273 4.37 -7.38 16.78
N TYR A 274 4.04 -6.18 17.23
CA TYR A 274 3.74 -5.03 16.38
C TYR A 274 4.88 -4.71 15.42
N ASN A 275 6.13 -4.79 15.88
CA ASN A 275 7.33 -4.59 15.10
C ASN A 275 8.14 -5.88 14.89
N GLN A 276 7.50 -7.05 14.97
CA GLN A 276 8.11 -8.38 14.76
C GLN A 276 9.29 -8.69 15.70
N ALA A 277 9.27 -8.19 16.94
CA ALA A 277 10.36 -8.35 17.91
C ALA A 277 10.02 -9.32 19.06
N ASN A 278 8.92 -10.05 19.00
CA ASN A 278 8.52 -11.06 19.98
C ASN A 278 9.33 -12.37 19.86
N LEU A 279 9.85 -12.66 18.67
CA LEU A 279 10.71 -13.82 18.37
C LEU A 279 11.95 -13.36 17.63
N ARG A 280 13.05 -14.15 17.73
CA ARG A 280 14.19 -13.93 16.82
C ARG A 280 13.74 -14.12 15.38
N VAL A 281 14.27 -13.34 14.46
CA VAL A 281 13.84 -13.34 13.05
C VAL A 281 13.94 -14.72 12.39
N VAL A 282 14.95 -15.53 12.76
CA VAL A 282 15.13 -16.88 12.23
C VAL A 282 14.17 -17.94 12.80
N ASP A 283 13.45 -17.62 13.87
CA ASP A 283 12.48 -18.50 14.52
C ASP A 283 11.02 -18.17 14.12
N GLN A 284 10.84 -17.07 13.37
CA GLN A 284 9.52 -16.66 12.89
C GLN A 284 9.02 -17.59 11.77
N THR A 285 7.75 -17.96 11.82
CA THR A 285 7.12 -18.88 10.86
C THR A 285 5.78 -18.39 10.31
N TYR A 286 5.29 -17.25 10.78
CA TYR A 286 4.04 -16.61 10.35
C TYR A 286 4.16 -15.09 10.42
N ALA A 287 3.34 -14.40 9.64
CA ALA A 287 3.31 -12.95 9.63
C ALA A 287 2.34 -12.41 10.69
N GLU A 288 2.78 -11.42 11.45
CA GLU A 288 2.01 -10.72 12.47
C GLU A 288 2.46 -9.26 12.61
N GLY A 289 1.70 -8.46 13.35
CA GLY A 289 1.99 -7.07 13.59
C GLY A 289 1.84 -6.21 12.34
N HIS A 290 2.46 -5.05 12.36
CA HIS A 290 2.35 -4.05 11.30
C HIS A 290 2.92 -4.57 9.96
N ALA A 291 2.10 -4.53 8.90
CA ALA A 291 2.41 -5.21 7.65
C ALA A 291 3.59 -4.59 6.88
N VAL A 292 3.74 -3.26 6.91
CA VAL A 292 4.87 -2.58 6.22
C VAL A 292 6.18 -2.90 6.93
N ARG A 293 6.21 -2.80 8.27
CA ARG A 293 7.38 -3.16 9.08
C ARG A 293 7.84 -4.58 8.78
N ALA A 294 6.90 -5.51 8.74
CA ALA A 294 7.13 -6.92 8.45
C ALA A 294 7.76 -7.13 7.06
N THR A 295 7.14 -6.62 6.00
CA THR A 295 7.64 -6.85 4.63
C THR A 295 8.98 -6.18 4.35
N TYR A 296 9.26 -5.04 4.99
CA TYR A 296 10.58 -4.42 4.92
C TYR A 296 11.64 -5.26 5.65
N MET A 297 11.30 -5.80 6.83
CA MET A 297 12.19 -6.75 7.53
C MET A 297 12.47 -7.99 6.69
N TYR A 298 11.43 -8.61 6.11
CA TYR A 298 11.59 -9.81 5.28
C TYR A 298 12.43 -9.52 4.04
N SER A 299 12.31 -8.32 3.47
CA SER A 299 13.17 -7.86 2.38
C SER A 299 14.63 -7.70 2.83
N GLY A 300 14.85 -7.10 4.00
CA GLY A 300 16.19 -6.97 4.59
C GLY A 300 16.82 -8.34 4.93
N MET A 301 16.02 -9.27 5.45
CA MET A 301 16.46 -10.65 5.70
C MET A 301 16.88 -11.35 4.39
N ALA A 302 16.14 -11.15 3.30
CA ALA A 302 16.49 -11.70 1.99
C ALA A 302 17.80 -11.10 1.45
N ASP A 303 17.96 -9.77 1.57
CA ASP A 303 19.19 -9.07 1.15
C ASP A 303 20.41 -9.56 1.94
N VAL A 304 20.31 -9.64 3.27
CA VAL A 304 21.40 -10.14 4.13
C VAL A 304 21.68 -11.61 3.84
N ALA A 305 20.66 -12.46 3.66
CA ALA A 305 20.83 -13.87 3.32
C ALA A 305 21.57 -14.06 1.99
N ALA A 306 21.22 -13.27 0.97
CA ALA A 306 21.89 -13.32 -0.33
C ALA A 306 23.39 -12.98 -0.22
N MET A 307 23.76 -11.97 0.60
CA MET A 307 25.13 -11.51 0.78
C MET A 307 25.97 -12.41 1.70
N THR A 308 25.35 -13.10 2.66
CA THR A 308 26.05 -13.87 3.69
C THR A 308 25.93 -15.38 3.52
N GLY A 309 24.98 -15.86 2.70
CA GLY A 309 24.65 -17.28 2.58
C GLY A 309 23.90 -17.85 3.78
N ASP A 310 23.33 -17.02 4.66
CA ASP A 310 22.67 -17.49 5.87
C ASP A 310 21.32 -18.17 5.56
N ALA A 311 21.34 -19.49 5.44
CA ALA A 311 20.18 -20.31 5.13
C ALA A 311 19.09 -20.27 6.22
N ALA A 312 19.37 -19.81 7.44
CA ALA A 312 18.37 -19.70 8.49
C ALA A 312 17.37 -18.56 8.18
N TYR A 313 17.86 -17.44 7.67
CA TYR A 313 17.00 -16.36 7.18
C TYR A 313 16.10 -16.83 6.03
N VAL A 314 16.69 -17.52 5.04
CA VAL A 314 15.93 -18.05 3.88
C VAL A 314 14.79 -18.95 4.36
N ARG A 315 15.08 -19.90 5.26
CA ARG A 315 14.05 -20.81 5.80
C ARG A 315 12.92 -20.07 6.55
N ALA A 316 13.27 -19.01 7.28
CA ALA A 316 12.26 -18.23 8.01
C ALA A 316 11.35 -17.46 7.05
N ILE A 317 11.94 -16.71 6.11
CA ILE A 317 11.13 -15.91 5.14
C ILE A 317 10.31 -16.81 4.21
N ASP A 318 10.77 -18.00 3.85
CA ASP A 318 10.00 -18.96 3.06
C ASP A 318 8.74 -19.43 3.81
N LYS A 319 8.88 -19.79 5.09
CA LYS A 319 7.72 -20.21 5.93
C LYS A 319 6.73 -19.07 6.15
N ILE A 320 7.24 -17.85 6.39
CA ILE A 320 6.39 -16.68 6.54
C ILE A 320 5.64 -16.41 5.24
N TRP A 321 6.29 -16.54 4.09
CA TRP A 321 5.67 -16.37 2.78
C TRP A 321 4.54 -17.38 2.54
N GLU A 322 4.76 -18.65 2.89
CA GLU A 322 3.72 -19.69 2.84
C GLU A 322 2.51 -19.33 3.71
N ASN A 323 2.74 -18.77 4.91
CA ASN A 323 1.66 -18.29 5.77
C ASN A 323 0.91 -17.12 5.14
N VAL A 324 1.62 -16.10 4.63
CA VAL A 324 0.98 -14.91 4.03
C VAL A 324 0.16 -15.32 2.81
N VAL A 325 0.76 -16.02 1.85
CA VAL A 325 0.12 -16.34 0.58
C VAL A 325 -0.96 -17.42 0.74
N GLY A 326 -0.80 -18.29 1.74
CA GLY A 326 -1.79 -19.33 2.04
C GLY A 326 -2.99 -18.88 2.86
N LYS A 327 -2.89 -17.74 3.59
CA LYS A 327 -3.89 -17.42 4.62
C LYS A 327 -4.19 -15.93 4.83
N LYS A 328 -3.32 -15.00 4.38
CA LYS A 328 -3.39 -13.56 4.73
C LYS A 328 -3.30 -12.62 3.54
N LEU A 329 -3.27 -13.15 2.32
CA LEU A 329 -3.21 -12.39 1.08
C LEU A 329 -4.64 -12.13 0.56
N TYR A 330 -5.02 -10.89 0.31
CA TYR A 330 -6.24 -10.57 -0.38
C TYR A 330 -6.19 -10.95 -1.86
N ILE A 331 -7.35 -11.19 -2.47
CA ILE A 331 -7.44 -11.49 -3.91
C ILE A 331 -6.81 -10.39 -4.78
N THR A 332 -6.76 -9.15 -4.29
CA THR A 332 -6.12 -8.00 -4.92
C THR A 332 -4.61 -7.95 -4.72
N GLY A 333 -4.02 -8.91 -4.01
CA GLY A 333 -2.60 -8.88 -3.63
C GLY A 333 -2.29 -7.99 -2.42
N GLY A 334 -3.28 -7.30 -1.84
CA GLY A 334 -3.14 -6.54 -0.61
C GLY A 334 -2.85 -7.43 0.59
N ILE A 335 -2.18 -6.89 1.60
CA ILE A 335 -1.86 -7.54 2.87
C ILE A 335 -2.07 -6.57 4.04
N GLY A 336 -2.21 -7.10 5.26
CA GLY A 336 -2.54 -6.29 6.43
C GLY A 336 -4.06 -6.05 6.51
N ALA A 337 -4.77 -6.92 7.25
CA ALA A 337 -6.23 -6.90 7.26
C ALA A 337 -6.81 -5.91 8.28
N ILE A 338 -6.05 -5.59 9.34
CA ILE A 338 -6.54 -4.92 10.55
C ILE A 338 -6.07 -3.47 10.58
N GLY A 339 -7.01 -2.54 10.77
CA GLY A 339 -6.70 -1.11 10.87
C GLY A 339 -5.95 -0.76 12.17
N ALA A 340 -6.34 -1.35 13.30
CA ALA A 340 -5.63 -1.15 14.54
C ALA A 340 -4.20 -1.70 14.45
N GLY A 341 -3.21 -0.82 14.54
CA GLY A 341 -1.80 -1.15 14.38
C GLY A 341 -1.40 -1.50 12.94
N GLU A 342 -2.23 -1.22 11.94
CA GLU A 342 -1.93 -1.46 10.50
C GLU A 342 -1.45 -2.90 10.24
N ALA A 343 -2.09 -3.86 10.90
CA ALA A 343 -1.53 -5.16 11.18
C ALA A 343 -2.08 -6.29 10.31
N PHE A 344 -1.32 -7.38 10.22
CA PHE A 344 -1.87 -8.66 9.80
C PHE A 344 -2.97 -9.12 10.75
N GLY A 345 -4.04 -9.67 10.20
CA GLY A 345 -5.07 -10.38 10.96
C GLY A 345 -4.65 -11.80 11.33
N ASN A 346 -5.54 -12.53 11.99
CA ASN A 346 -5.39 -13.97 12.19
C ASN A 346 -5.39 -14.71 10.83
N ASP A 347 -5.05 -15.98 10.84
CA ASP A 347 -5.16 -16.82 9.65
C ASP A 347 -6.60 -16.78 9.11
N TYR A 348 -6.76 -16.49 7.81
CA TYR A 348 -8.04 -16.34 7.10
C TYR A 348 -8.94 -15.16 7.56
N GLU A 349 -8.43 -14.26 8.39
CA GLU A 349 -9.13 -13.02 8.74
C GLU A 349 -8.91 -11.97 7.64
N LEU A 350 -9.79 -11.98 6.65
CA LEU A 350 -9.73 -11.15 5.46
C LEU A 350 -11.08 -10.41 5.26
N PRO A 351 -11.44 -9.46 6.14
CA PRO A 351 -12.66 -8.67 5.99
C PRO A 351 -12.61 -7.80 4.73
N ASN A 352 -13.77 -7.52 4.10
CA ASN A 352 -13.84 -6.75 2.88
C ASN A 352 -14.02 -5.24 3.16
N LEU A 353 -15.02 -4.87 3.94
CA LEU A 353 -15.41 -3.49 4.22
C LEU A 353 -14.35 -2.75 5.08
N SER A 354 -13.79 -3.44 6.06
CA SER A 354 -12.77 -2.93 6.99
C SER A 354 -11.35 -3.33 6.60
N ALA A 355 -11.14 -3.93 5.42
CA ALA A 355 -9.80 -4.28 4.95
C ALA A 355 -8.88 -3.07 5.00
N TYR A 356 -7.77 -3.17 5.74
CA TYR A 356 -6.78 -2.10 5.76
C TYR A 356 -5.98 -2.11 4.46
N ALA A 357 -5.32 -3.22 4.14
CA ALA A 357 -4.63 -3.45 2.88
C ALA A 357 -3.87 -2.20 2.40
N GLU A 358 -2.94 -1.73 3.22
CA GLU A 358 -2.23 -0.47 3.02
C GLU A 358 -1.44 -0.44 1.72
N THR A 359 -1.44 0.70 1.03
CA THR A 359 -0.64 0.90 -0.18
C THR A 359 0.85 0.66 0.07
N CYS A 360 1.41 1.10 1.21
CA CYS A 360 2.81 0.85 1.55
C CYS A 360 3.08 -0.65 1.77
N ALA A 361 2.12 -1.39 2.33
CA ALA A 361 2.25 -2.82 2.52
C ALA A 361 2.26 -3.57 1.18
N ALA A 362 1.47 -3.11 0.19
CA ALA A 362 1.52 -3.64 -1.17
C ALA A 362 2.90 -3.40 -1.82
N VAL A 363 3.48 -2.20 -1.67
CA VAL A 363 4.85 -1.89 -2.13
C VAL A 363 5.88 -2.79 -1.44
N GLY A 364 5.78 -2.95 -0.13
CA GLY A 364 6.68 -3.83 0.63
C GLY A 364 6.55 -5.30 0.24
N ASN A 365 5.33 -5.76 -0.07
CA ASN A 365 5.05 -7.11 -0.55
C ASN A 365 5.74 -7.37 -1.90
N ASP A 366 5.70 -6.40 -2.83
CA ASP A 366 6.38 -6.54 -4.12
C ASP A 366 7.91 -6.53 -3.97
N PHE A 367 8.48 -5.70 -3.09
CA PHE A 367 9.90 -5.73 -2.79
C PHE A 367 10.35 -7.09 -2.23
N TRP A 368 9.54 -7.69 -1.36
CA TRP A 368 9.83 -8.99 -0.77
C TRP A 368 9.70 -10.13 -1.79
N ASN A 369 8.62 -10.17 -2.57
CA ASN A 369 8.41 -11.18 -3.61
C ASN A 369 9.50 -11.13 -4.70
N GLN A 370 9.93 -9.93 -5.11
CA GLN A 370 11.06 -9.79 -6.04
C GLN A 370 12.34 -10.44 -5.48
N ARG A 371 12.66 -10.21 -4.21
CA ARG A 371 13.83 -10.78 -3.56
C ARG A 371 13.76 -12.30 -3.44
N LEU A 372 12.59 -12.83 -3.10
CA LEU A 372 12.37 -14.28 -3.06
C LEU A 372 12.50 -14.90 -4.46
N PHE A 373 12.00 -14.23 -5.49
CA PHE A 373 12.26 -14.64 -6.87
C PHE A 373 13.75 -14.66 -7.19
N LEU A 374 14.51 -13.63 -6.81
CA LEU A 374 15.95 -13.57 -7.05
C LEU A 374 16.73 -14.65 -6.29
N LEU A 375 16.23 -15.12 -5.14
CA LEU A 375 16.80 -16.23 -4.38
C LEU A 375 16.49 -17.60 -5.01
N HIS A 376 15.26 -17.81 -5.49
CA HIS A 376 14.74 -19.16 -5.80
C HIS A 376 14.52 -19.43 -7.28
N GLY A 377 14.34 -18.41 -8.12
CA GLY A 377 14.01 -18.54 -9.54
C GLY A 377 12.66 -19.19 -9.80
N ASP A 378 11.70 -19.03 -8.88
CA ASP A 378 10.37 -19.63 -8.98
C ASP A 378 9.33 -18.57 -9.33
N ALA A 379 8.55 -18.82 -10.38
CA ALA A 379 7.51 -17.93 -10.89
C ALA A 379 6.39 -17.66 -9.88
N LYS A 380 6.19 -18.51 -8.87
CA LYS A 380 5.17 -18.32 -7.82
C LYS A 380 5.29 -16.96 -7.11
N TYR A 381 6.52 -16.48 -6.92
CA TYR A 381 6.77 -15.16 -6.34
C TYR A 381 6.41 -14.03 -7.31
N VAL A 382 6.69 -14.23 -8.61
CA VAL A 382 6.29 -13.27 -9.65
C VAL A 382 4.77 -13.26 -9.85
N ASP A 383 4.09 -14.41 -9.66
CA ASP A 383 2.62 -14.48 -9.71
C ASP A 383 1.97 -13.65 -8.61
N VAL A 384 2.52 -13.67 -7.38
CA VAL A 384 2.05 -12.81 -6.27
C VAL A 384 2.37 -11.35 -6.54
N MET A 385 3.59 -11.04 -7.00
CA MET A 385 4.02 -9.70 -7.36
C MET A 385 3.13 -9.11 -8.47
N GLU A 386 2.89 -9.84 -9.56
CA GLU A 386 2.00 -9.39 -10.64
C GLU A 386 0.58 -9.09 -10.14
N ARG A 387 0.02 -9.96 -9.29
CA ARG A 387 -1.29 -9.74 -8.69
C ARG A 387 -1.33 -8.46 -7.85
N THR A 388 -0.34 -8.24 -6.99
CA THR A 388 -0.23 -7.05 -6.16
C THR A 388 -0.07 -5.81 -7.03
N LEU A 389 0.85 -5.86 -7.98
CA LEU A 389 1.21 -4.79 -8.89
C LEU A 389 0.01 -4.29 -9.71
N TYR A 390 -0.72 -5.21 -10.36
CA TYR A 390 -1.85 -4.87 -11.24
C TYR A 390 -3.15 -4.54 -10.51
N ASN A 391 -3.23 -4.74 -9.20
CA ASN A 391 -4.45 -4.50 -8.42
C ASN A 391 -4.17 -3.66 -7.16
N GLY A 392 -3.70 -4.28 -6.07
CA GLY A 392 -3.61 -3.66 -4.75
C GLY A 392 -2.60 -2.51 -4.66
N LEU A 393 -1.55 -2.50 -5.46
CA LEU A 393 -0.53 -1.46 -5.44
C LEU A 393 -0.99 -0.21 -6.22
N ILE A 394 -1.35 -0.36 -7.50
CA ILE A 394 -1.71 0.79 -8.34
C ILE A 394 -3.09 1.36 -8.02
N SER A 395 -3.94 0.64 -7.26
CA SER A 395 -5.14 1.25 -6.67
C SER A 395 -4.79 2.39 -5.71
N GLY A 396 -3.59 2.36 -5.12
CA GLY A 396 -3.07 3.36 -4.21
C GLY A 396 -2.93 4.76 -4.79
N VAL A 397 -3.03 4.94 -6.11
CA VAL A 397 -2.93 6.24 -6.78
C VAL A 397 -4.05 6.42 -7.80
N SER A 398 -4.58 7.64 -7.90
CA SER A 398 -5.57 8.00 -8.91
C SER A 398 -4.97 8.01 -10.32
N LEU A 399 -5.83 7.87 -11.34
CA LEU A 399 -5.41 7.89 -12.74
C LEU A 399 -4.78 9.23 -13.15
N ASP A 400 -5.13 10.33 -12.49
CA ASP A 400 -4.53 11.65 -12.69
C ASP A 400 -3.25 11.88 -11.86
N GLY A 401 -2.90 10.96 -10.96
CA GLY A 401 -1.68 10.99 -10.16
C GLY A 401 -1.66 11.98 -8.98
N LYS A 402 -2.82 12.56 -8.58
CA LYS A 402 -2.90 13.64 -7.56
C LYS A 402 -3.69 13.27 -6.31
N SER A 403 -4.17 12.05 -6.21
CA SER A 403 -4.83 11.57 -5.02
C SER A 403 -4.53 10.11 -4.76
N PHE A 404 -4.62 9.71 -3.50
CA PHE A 404 -4.07 8.45 -3.03
C PHE A 404 -5.05 7.73 -2.12
N PHE A 405 -5.00 6.39 -2.14
CA PHE A 405 -5.51 5.58 -1.05
C PHE A 405 -4.39 5.27 -0.05
N TYR A 406 -4.70 5.41 1.22
CA TYR A 406 -3.94 4.81 2.29
C TYR A 406 -4.36 3.35 2.43
N GLN A 407 -5.63 3.13 2.72
CA GLN A 407 -6.29 1.83 2.79
C GLN A 407 -6.96 1.48 1.47
N ASN A 408 -6.90 0.20 1.09
CA ASN A 408 -7.49 -0.33 -0.14
C ASN A 408 -8.55 -1.40 0.19
N PRO A 409 -9.76 -1.00 0.63
CA PRO A 409 -10.82 -1.94 0.98
C PRO A 409 -11.37 -2.67 -0.26
N LEU A 410 -11.96 -3.85 -0.03
CA LEU A 410 -12.59 -4.65 -1.07
C LEU A 410 -14.11 -4.48 -1.12
N GLU A 411 -14.65 -3.65 -0.22
CA GLU A 411 -16.06 -3.25 -0.19
C GLU A 411 -16.16 -1.81 0.29
N SER A 412 -17.09 -1.02 -0.25
CA SER A 412 -17.37 0.36 0.14
C SER A 412 -18.87 0.62 0.22
N MET A 413 -19.29 1.35 1.26
CA MET A 413 -20.67 1.85 1.43
C MET A 413 -20.89 3.23 0.80
N GLY A 414 -20.01 3.66 -0.12
CA GLY A 414 -20.09 4.98 -0.76
C GLY A 414 -19.30 6.09 -0.04
N ARG A 415 -18.64 5.79 1.06
CA ARG A 415 -17.91 6.78 1.88
C ARG A 415 -16.41 6.85 1.59
N ARG A 416 -15.84 5.83 0.92
CA ARG A 416 -14.41 5.73 0.64
C ARG A 416 -14.03 6.45 -0.65
N GLY A 417 -12.92 7.19 -0.59
CA GLY A 417 -12.35 7.87 -1.74
C GLY A 417 -10.89 8.20 -1.50
N ARG A 418 -10.17 8.51 -2.59
CA ARG A 418 -8.76 8.93 -2.47
C ARG A 418 -8.67 10.33 -1.89
N SER A 419 -7.60 10.58 -1.14
CA SER A 419 -7.26 11.90 -0.58
C SER A 419 -6.07 12.49 -1.32
N PRO A 420 -6.00 13.82 -1.51
CA PRO A 420 -4.85 14.45 -2.15
C PRO A 420 -3.55 14.23 -1.36
N TRP A 421 -3.63 14.24 -0.03
CA TRP A 421 -2.50 14.05 0.88
C TRP A 421 -2.95 13.54 2.23
N PHE A 422 -1.98 13.14 3.07
CA PHE A 422 -2.21 12.61 4.41
C PHE A 422 -1.36 13.33 5.45
N GLY A 423 -1.79 13.32 6.70
CA GLY A 423 -0.96 13.73 7.83
C GLY A 423 0.27 12.83 7.95
N VAL A 424 0.06 11.52 7.85
CA VAL A 424 1.10 10.49 7.71
C VAL A 424 1.21 10.14 6.22
N ALA A 425 2.18 10.70 5.49
CA ALA A 425 2.20 10.67 4.02
C ALA A 425 3.10 9.59 3.40
N CYS A 426 3.24 8.43 4.06
CA CYS A 426 4.12 7.36 3.58
C CYS A 426 3.69 6.79 2.21
N CYS A 427 2.37 6.63 1.96
CA CYS A 427 1.85 6.00 0.75
C CYS A 427 2.16 6.78 -0.53
N PRO A 428 1.94 8.11 -0.64
CA PRO A 428 2.35 8.88 -1.81
C PRO A 428 3.84 8.74 -2.13
N GLY A 429 4.70 8.85 -1.12
CA GLY A 429 6.15 8.69 -1.28
C GLY A 429 6.53 7.28 -1.78
N ASN A 430 5.89 6.23 -1.25
CA ASN A 430 6.11 4.86 -1.72
C ASN A 430 5.65 4.65 -3.16
N ILE A 431 4.53 5.23 -3.57
CA ILE A 431 4.07 5.21 -4.97
C ILE A 431 5.10 5.88 -5.89
N THR A 432 5.60 7.08 -5.54
CA THR A 432 6.54 7.81 -6.40
C THR A 432 7.80 7.00 -6.70
N ARG A 433 8.39 6.34 -5.70
CA ARG A 433 9.61 5.55 -5.86
C ARG A 433 9.36 4.20 -6.55
N PHE A 434 8.23 3.54 -6.27
CA PHE A 434 7.94 2.25 -6.86
C PHE A 434 7.59 2.37 -8.35
N MET A 435 6.69 3.28 -8.72
CA MET A 435 6.24 3.44 -10.10
C MET A 435 7.38 3.75 -11.08
N ALA A 436 8.39 4.50 -10.64
CA ALA A 436 9.54 4.82 -11.46
C ALA A 436 10.44 3.59 -11.75
N SER A 437 10.40 2.56 -10.90
CA SER A 437 11.23 1.35 -11.00
C SER A 437 10.52 0.14 -11.64
N VAL A 438 9.23 0.24 -11.98
CA VAL A 438 8.42 -0.86 -12.55
C VAL A 438 9.11 -1.62 -13.71
N PRO A 439 9.79 -0.96 -14.68
CA PRO A 439 10.46 -1.69 -15.76
C PRO A 439 11.52 -2.70 -15.27
N GLY A 440 12.09 -2.52 -14.08
CA GLY A 440 13.10 -3.42 -13.50
C GLY A 440 12.56 -4.79 -13.06
N TYR A 441 11.24 -4.96 -13.04
CA TYR A 441 10.62 -6.25 -12.70
C TYR A 441 10.34 -7.11 -13.93
N ALA A 442 10.49 -6.58 -15.16
CA ALA A 442 10.14 -7.27 -16.38
C ALA A 442 11.11 -8.42 -16.73
N TYR A 443 12.38 -8.26 -16.41
CA TYR A 443 13.42 -9.21 -16.77
C TYR A 443 14.41 -9.46 -15.63
N ALA A 444 15.01 -10.67 -15.64
CA ALA A 444 16.13 -11.01 -14.77
C ALA A 444 17.10 -11.96 -15.46
N LEU A 445 18.29 -12.09 -14.88
CA LEU A 445 19.39 -12.91 -15.39
C LEU A 445 19.81 -13.95 -14.38
N GLY A 446 19.78 -15.21 -14.78
CA GLY A 446 20.52 -16.29 -14.14
C GLY A 446 21.85 -16.55 -14.83
N ASN A 447 22.53 -17.64 -14.47
CA ASN A 447 23.71 -18.11 -15.19
C ASN A 447 23.33 -18.46 -16.64
N ASP A 448 23.77 -17.69 -17.61
CA ASP A 448 23.48 -17.87 -19.05
C ASP A 448 21.99 -18.05 -19.41
N ALA A 449 21.09 -17.52 -18.58
CA ALA A 449 19.63 -17.59 -18.78
C ALA A 449 19.00 -16.21 -18.59
N LEU A 450 18.07 -15.88 -19.50
CA LEU A 450 17.22 -14.71 -19.43
C LEU A 450 15.83 -15.12 -18.93
N TYR A 451 15.34 -14.48 -17.89
CA TYR A 451 13.97 -14.62 -17.40
C TYR A 451 13.09 -13.49 -17.93
N VAL A 452 11.94 -13.84 -18.50
CA VAL A 452 10.88 -12.91 -18.91
C VAL A 452 9.75 -13.06 -17.88
N ASN A 453 9.63 -12.10 -16.98
CA ASN A 453 8.76 -12.14 -15.80
C ASN A 453 7.44 -11.41 -16.00
N LEU A 454 7.48 -10.19 -16.53
CA LEU A 454 6.27 -9.40 -16.81
C LEU A 454 6.13 -9.17 -18.31
N PHE A 455 4.88 -9.14 -18.77
CA PHE A 455 4.56 -8.86 -20.15
C PHE A 455 4.11 -7.41 -20.29
N ALA A 456 4.90 -6.63 -21.04
CA ALA A 456 4.61 -5.24 -21.35
C ALA A 456 5.33 -4.89 -22.67
N ALA A 457 4.66 -4.19 -23.58
CA ALA A 457 5.29 -3.79 -24.82
C ALA A 457 6.45 -2.82 -24.53
N GLY A 458 7.56 -3.05 -25.23
CA GLY A 458 8.77 -2.27 -25.04
C GLY A 458 10.00 -2.99 -25.54
N GLU A 459 11.17 -2.38 -25.31
CA GLU A 459 12.46 -2.95 -25.68
C GLU A 459 13.43 -2.90 -24.50
N ALA A 460 14.37 -3.84 -24.50
CA ALA A 460 15.46 -3.90 -23.53
C ALA A 460 16.77 -4.33 -24.20
N GLU A 461 17.88 -3.74 -23.73
CA GLU A 461 19.24 -4.18 -24.07
C GLU A 461 19.85 -4.86 -22.84
N ILE A 462 19.98 -6.18 -22.92
CA ILE A 462 20.28 -7.03 -21.75
C ILE A 462 21.63 -7.71 -21.95
N LYS A 463 22.53 -7.57 -20.98
CA LYS A 463 23.85 -8.23 -21.04
C LYS A 463 23.73 -9.67 -20.53
N VAL A 464 23.59 -10.62 -21.47
CA VAL A 464 23.60 -12.07 -21.19
C VAL A 464 25.03 -12.60 -21.37
N GLY A 465 25.69 -12.98 -20.30
CA GLY A 465 27.12 -13.30 -20.31
C GLY A 465 27.96 -12.09 -20.76
N GLN A 466 28.65 -12.21 -21.88
CA GLN A 466 29.47 -11.12 -22.49
C GLN A 466 28.77 -10.41 -23.66
N ARG A 467 27.49 -10.74 -23.94
CA ARG A 467 26.76 -10.25 -25.11
C ARG A 467 25.66 -9.31 -24.72
N ILE A 468 25.38 -8.33 -25.55
CA ILE A 468 24.17 -7.53 -25.50
C ILE A 468 23.11 -8.24 -26.33
N VAL A 469 22.01 -8.59 -25.72
CA VAL A 469 20.83 -9.18 -26.37
C VAL A 469 19.75 -8.11 -26.38
N LYS A 470 19.27 -7.76 -27.57
CA LYS A 470 18.09 -6.91 -27.71
C LYS A 470 16.84 -7.77 -27.59
N VAL A 471 15.96 -7.43 -26.65
CA VAL A 471 14.66 -8.07 -26.46
C VAL A 471 13.57 -7.06 -26.73
N VAL A 472 12.58 -7.43 -27.57
CA VAL A 472 11.43 -6.57 -27.86
C VAL A 472 10.16 -7.35 -27.58
N GLN A 473 9.30 -6.82 -26.71
CA GLN A 473 7.96 -7.34 -26.49
C GLN A 473 6.93 -6.50 -27.25
N GLN A 474 5.98 -7.18 -27.91
CA GLN A 474 4.81 -6.59 -28.54
C GLN A 474 3.57 -7.28 -27.96
N THR A 475 2.74 -6.53 -27.25
CA THR A 475 1.55 -7.04 -26.57
C THR A 475 0.61 -5.91 -26.20
N ARG A 476 -0.65 -6.24 -25.93
CA ARG A 476 -1.62 -5.37 -25.29
C ARG A 476 -1.93 -5.82 -23.85
N TYR A 477 -1.07 -6.67 -23.30
CA TYR A 477 -1.20 -7.11 -21.90
C TYR A 477 -1.36 -5.88 -20.95
N PRO A 478 -2.25 -5.90 -19.97
CA PRO A 478 -3.04 -7.04 -19.47
C PRO A 478 -4.42 -7.21 -20.14
N TRP A 479 -4.69 -6.51 -21.24
CA TRP A 479 -6.00 -6.51 -21.91
C TRP A 479 -6.21 -7.71 -22.83
N ASP A 480 -5.15 -8.31 -23.36
CA ASP A 480 -5.20 -9.60 -24.04
C ASP A 480 -3.96 -10.44 -23.72
N GLY A 481 -4.04 -11.76 -24.01
CA GLY A 481 -3.00 -12.72 -23.67
C GLY A 481 -1.97 -12.98 -24.77
N SER A 482 -2.03 -12.27 -25.90
CA SER A 482 -1.06 -12.44 -26.97
C SER A 482 0.21 -11.66 -26.69
N VAL A 483 1.34 -12.36 -26.65
CA VAL A 483 2.66 -11.77 -26.40
C VAL A 483 3.65 -12.27 -27.43
N LYS A 484 4.27 -11.35 -28.16
CA LYS A 484 5.34 -11.62 -29.11
C LYS A 484 6.66 -11.09 -28.52
N ILE A 485 7.69 -11.96 -28.45
CA ILE A 485 9.00 -11.62 -27.89
C ILE A 485 10.05 -11.88 -28.96
N SER A 486 10.66 -10.81 -29.46
CA SER A 486 11.81 -10.93 -30.38
C SER A 486 13.10 -10.96 -29.56
N VAL A 487 14.00 -11.88 -29.92
CA VAL A 487 15.30 -12.07 -29.23
C VAL A 487 16.40 -11.92 -30.25
N ASP A 488 17.21 -10.87 -30.13
CA ASP A 488 18.32 -10.59 -31.05
C ASP A 488 19.65 -10.49 -30.29
N PRO A 489 20.51 -11.49 -30.39
CA PRO A 489 21.85 -11.47 -29.76
C PRO A 489 22.92 -10.76 -30.63
N GLY A 490 22.54 -10.14 -31.75
CA GLY A 490 23.46 -9.54 -32.74
C GLY A 490 24.19 -10.57 -33.63
N ALA A 491 24.72 -11.61 -33.01
CA ALA A 491 25.31 -12.77 -33.69
C ALA A 491 24.76 -14.07 -33.05
N PRO A 492 24.66 -15.19 -33.83
CA PRO A 492 24.12 -16.43 -33.33
C PRO A 492 24.77 -16.85 -31.99
N ALA A 493 23.93 -17.15 -30.98
CA ALA A 493 24.41 -17.47 -29.66
C ALA A 493 23.44 -18.40 -28.92
N ARG A 494 23.99 -19.41 -28.22
CA ARG A 494 23.21 -20.33 -27.38
C ARG A 494 23.07 -19.82 -25.96
N PHE A 495 21.82 -19.69 -25.50
CA PHE A 495 21.45 -19.42 -24.11
C PHE A 495 19.96 -19.78 -23.88
N ALA A 496 19.59 -19.90 -22.63
CA ALA A 496 18.21 -20.19 -22.26
C ALA A 496 17.39 -18.87 -22.14
N VAL A 497 16.15 -18.91 -22.65
CA VAL A 497 15.11 -17.91 -22.38
C VAL A 497 14.00 -18.59 -21.61
N ASN A 498 13.82 -18.19 -20.35
CA ASN A 498 12.78 -18.67 -19.43
C ASN A 498 11.57 -17.75 -19.54
N VAL A 499 10.53 -18.21 -20.21
CA VAL A 499 9.28 -17.47 -20.39
C VAL A 499 8.31 -17.89 -19.29
N ARG A 500 7.89 -16.95 -18.44
CA ARG A 500 6.93 -17.23 -17.38
C ARG A 500 5.56 -17.62 -17.97
N ILE A 501 4.95 -18.65 -17.44
CA ILE A 501 3.55 -18.95 -17.67
C ILE A 501 2.80 -18.60 -16.38
N PRO A 502 2.00 -17.51 -16.36
CA PRO A 502 1.34 -17.02 -15.15
C PRO A 502 0.44 -18.07 -14.50
N GLY A 503 0.37 -18.05 -13.16
CA GLY A 503 -0.48 -18.98 -12.39
C GLY A 503 -1.93 -18.94 -12.83
N TRP A 504 -2.49 -17.76 -13.08
CA TRP A 504 -3.88 -17.62 -13.54
C TRP A 504 -4.14 -18.34 -14.89
N ALA A 505 -3.15 -18.42 -15.78
CA ALA A 505 -3.23 -19.18 -17.03
C ALA A 505 -3.06 -20.70 -16.82
N ARG A 506 -2.61 -21.11 -15.63
CA ARG A 506 -2.45 -22.50 -15.19
C ARG A 506 -3.57 -22.98 -14.25
N ASN A 507 -4.69 -22.24 -14.18
CA ASN A 507 -5.81 -22.45 -13.26
C ASN A 507 -5.50 -22.21 -11.78
N GLU A 508 -4.47 -21.42 -11.48
CA GLU A 508 -4.04 -21.05 -10.12
C GLU A 508 -4.20 -19.54 -9.92
N PRO A 509 -5.27 -19.03 -9.26
CA PRO A 509 -5.41 -17.59 -9.00
C PRO A 509 -4.26 -17.05 -8.17
N VAL A 510 -3.85 -17.81 -7.16
CA VAL A 510 -2.66 -17.57 -6.33
C VAL A 510 -1.94 -18.91 -6.11
N PRO A 511 -0.62 -18.91 -5.82
CA PRO A 511 0.14 -20.15 -5.63
C PRO A 511 -0.10 -20.79 -4.25
N SER A 512 -1.39 -21.01 -3.91
CA SER A 512 -1.85 -21.62 -2.67
C SER A 512 -3.31 -22.08 -2.81
N ASN A 513 -3.87 -22.66 -1.74
CA ASN A 513 -5.29 -23.04 -1.68
C ASN A 513 -6.21 -21.95 -1.11
N LEU A 514 -5.71 -20.73 -0.94
CA LEU A 514 -6.49 -19.61 -0.39
C LEU A 514 -7.62 -19.21 -1.35
N TYR A 515 -7.34 -19.24 -2.64
CA TYR A 515 -8.32 -18.96 -3.70
C TYR A 515 -8.24 -20.03 -4.78
N ARG A 516 -9.37 -20.31 -5.43
CA ARG A 516 -9.47 -21.20 -6.60
C ARG A 516 -10.45 -20.62 -7.61
N PHE A 517 -10.27 -20.96 -8.86
CA PHE A 517 -11.31 -20.69 -9.85
C PHE A 517 -12.51 -21.62 -9.63
N ALA A 518 -13.72 -21.11 -9.87
CA ALA A 518 -14.94 -21.91 -9.80
C ALA A 518 -15.04 -22.92 -10.94
N ASP A 519 -14.41 -22.61 -12.07
CA ASP A 519 -14.36 -23.43 -13.28
C ASP A 519 -12.92 -23.82 -13.64
N SER A 520 -12.73 -24.64 -14.65
CA SER A 520 -11.43 -24.95 -15.26
C SER A 520 -11.43 -24.53 -16.72
N VAL A 521 -10.39 -23.79 -17.13
CA VAL A 521 -10.15 -23.46 -18.53
C VAL A 521 -9.36 -24.62 -19.13
N ASN A 522 -9.92 -25.23 -20.17
CA ASN A 522 -9.30 -26.35 -20.89
C ASN A 522 -8.51 -25.88 -22.13
N GLU A 523 -8.60 -24.61 -22.51
CA GLU A 523 -7.82 -24.06 -23.59
C GLU A 523 -6.35 -23.98 -23.15
N PRO A 524 -5.43 -24.68 -23.85
CA PRO A 524 -4.03 -24.72 -23.46
C PRO A 524 -3.32 -23.42 -23.79
N VAL A 525 -2.33 -23.06 -22.97
CA VAL A 525 -1.32 -22.05 -23.34
C VAL A 525 -0.59 -22.53 -24.57
N LYS A 526 -0.45 -21.66 -25.57
CA LYS A 526 0.30 -21.95 -26.81
C LYS A 526 1.62 -21.20 -26.79
N LEU A 527 2.69 -21.91 -27.12
CA LEU A 527 4.03 -21.35 -27.24
C LEU A 527 4.60 -21.79 -28.59
N CYS A 528 5.04 -20.82 -29.38
CA CYS A 528 5.70 -21.09 -30.66
C CYS A 528 7.05 -20.38 -30.71
N VAL A 529 8.00 -20.91 -31.48
CA VAL A 529 9.25 -20.23 -31.83
C VAL A 529 9.36 -20.28 -33.35
N ASP A 530 9.49 -19.10 -33.99
CA ASP A 530 9.52 -18.91 -35.44
C ASP A 530 8.32 -19.62 -36.13
N GLY A 531 7.12 -19.47 -35.51
CA GLY A 531 5.87 -20.07 -35.98
C GLY A 531 5.74 -21.60 -35.75
N LYS A 532 6.75 -22.23 -35.15
CA LYS A 532 6.71 -23.67 -34.83
C LYS A 532 6.32 -23.88 -33.38
N ALA A 533 5.26 -24.70 -33.15
CA ALA A 533 4.81 -25.02 -31.80
C ALA A 533 5.90 -25.71 -30.98
N VAL A 534 6.05 -25.30 -29.74
CA VAL A 534 6.97 -25.86 -28.76
C VAL A 534 6.15 -26.43 -27.60
N PRO A 535 6.48 -27.63 -27.06
CA PRO A 535 5.82 -28.15 -25.89
C PRO A 535 6.01 -27.23 -24.69
N VAL A 536 4.92 -26.92 -23.97
CA VAL A 536 4.97 -26.13 -22.73
C VAL A 536 5.25 -27.10 -21.57
N THR A 537 6.54 -27.34 -21.31
CA THR A 537 7.00 -28.06 -20.11
C THR A 537 7.53 -27.03 -19.12
N LEU A 538 6.99 -27.05 -17.91
CA LEU A 538 7.29 -26.03 -16.91
C LEU A 538 8.26 -26.57 -15.85
N ASP A 539 9.30 -25.76 -15.61
CA ASP A 539 10.08 -25.85 -14.38
C ASP A 539 9.89 -24.57 -13.58
N LYS A 540 9.47 -24.69 -12.31
CA LYS A 540 9.19 -23.53 -11.43
C LYS A 540 8.30 -22.46 -12.10
N GLY A 541 7.36 -22.87 -12.93
CA GLY A 541 6.43 -21.98 -13.64
C GLY A 541 6.98 -21.30 -14.90
N TYR A 542 8.19 -21.67 -15.37
CA TYR A 542 8.78 -21.19 -16.60
C TYR A 542 8.84 -22.25 -17.68
N ALA A 543 8.53 -21.86 -18.92
CA ALA A 543 8.86 -22.61 -20.12
C ALA A 543 10.28 -22.22 -20.55
N THR A 544 11.22 -23.17 -20.50
CA THR A 544 12.63 -22.94 -20.82
C THR A 544 12.91 -23.25 -22.29
N LEU A 545 13.42 -22.25 -23.01
CA LEU A 545 13.80 -22.34 -24.40
C LEU A 545 15.34 -22.24 -24.54
N ASP A 546 16.05 -23.37 -24.36
CA ASP A 546 17.49 -23.45 -24.52
C ASP A 546 17.84 -23.80 -26.00
N ARG A 547 18.25 -22.80 -26.76
CA ARG A 547 18.58 -22.96 -28.17
C ARG A 547 19.64 -21.95 -28.62
N GLU A 548 20.13 -22.10 -29.85
CA GLU A 548 20.86 -21.05 -30.53
C GLU A 548 19.86 -19.99 -31.03
N TRP A 549 20.03 -18.76 -30.60
CA TRP A 549 19.26 -17.59 -30.98
C TRP A 549 20.01 -16.79 -32.04
N LYS A 550 19.27 -16.19 -32.97
CA LYS A 550 19.79 -15.30 -34.01
C LYS A 550 18.85 -14.12 -34.23
N ALA A 551 19.32 -13.08 -34.87
CA ALA A 551 18.52 -11.92 -35.20
C ALA A 551 17.26 -12.33 -35.99
N GLY A 552 16.10 -11.86 -35.53
CA GLY A 552 14.80 -12.15 -36.13
C GLY A 552 14.07 -13.36 -35.55
N ASP A 553 14.67 -14.13 -34.62
CA ASP A 553 13.94 -15.17 -33.90
C ASP A 553 12.85 -14.59 -33.01
N VAL A 554 11.70 -15.21 -33.02
CA VAL A 554 10.48 -14.74 -32.32
C VAL A 554 9.84 -15.86 -31.52
N ILE A 555 9.53 -15.54 -30.28
CA ILE A 555 8.67 -16.34 -29.40
C ILE A 555 7.26 -15.74 -29.47
N ASP A 556 6.26 -16.55 -29.85
CA ASP A 556 4.85 -16.20 -29.77
C ASP A 556 4.22 -16.98 -28.62
N LEU A 557 3.68 -16.27 -27.65
CA LEU A 557 2.97 -16.81 -26.48
C LEU A 557 1.50 -16.37 -26.55
N ASP A 558 0.58 -17.34 -26.42
CA ASP A 558 -0.85 -17.07 -26.36
C ASP A 558 -1.42 -17.65 -25.05
N LEU A 559 -1.89 -16.75 -24.19
CA LEU A 559 -2.42 -17.03 -22.86
C LEU A 559 -3.96 -16.92 -22.91
N PRO A 560 -4.71 -18.00 -22.77
CA PRO A 560 -6.17 -17.93 -22.69
C PRO A 560 -6.61 -17.03 -21.54
N MET A 561 -7.42 -16.01 -21.83
CA MET A 561 -7.79 -14.97 -20.88
C MET A 561 -9.31 -14.73 -20.79
N PRO A 562 -10.12 -15.76 -20.48
CA PRO A 562 -11.55 -15.59 -20.24
C PRO A 562 -11.81 -14.84 -18.90
N VAL A 563 -13.02 -14.29 -18.77
CA VAL A 563 -13.51 -13.82 -17.46
C VAL A 563 -13.81 -15.05 -16.60
N ARG A 564 -13.28 -15.06 -15.38
CA ARG A 564 -13.41 -16.21 -14.47
C ARG A 564 -13.94 -15.79 -13.10
N ARG A 565 -14.71 -16.67 -12.49
CA ARG A 565 -15.14 -16.55 -11.10
C ARG A 565 -14.09 -17.17 -10.19
N VAL A 566 -13.70 -16.43 -9.15
CA VAL A 566 -12.80 -16.90 -8.09
C VAL A 566 -13.60 -17.08 -6.82
N VAL A 567 -13.37 -18.19 -6.11
CA VAL A 567 -13.95 -18.48 -4.81
C VAL A 567 -12.85 -18.62 -3.77
N ALA A 568 -13.11 -18.11 -2.57
CA ALA A 568 -12.16 -18.17 -1.46
C ALA A 568 -12.22 -19.53 -0.75
N ASN A 569 -11.16 -19.83 0.00
CA ASN A 569 -11.15 -20.93 0.97
C ASN A 569 -12.31 -20.75 1.97
N ALA A 570 -13.01 -21.84 2.31
CA ALA A 570 -14.17 -21.79 3.22
C ALA A 570 -13.87 -21.25 4.63
N GLN A 571 -12.60 -21.14 5.01
CA GLN A 571 -12.17 -20.51 6.26
C GLN A 571 -12.22 -18.98 6.21
N VAL A 572 -12.21 -18.37 5.01
CA VAL A 572 -12.42 -16.93 4.84
C VAL A 572 -13.91 -16.64 4.98
N VAL A 573 -14.34 -16.31 6.18
CA VAL A 573 -15.76 -16.13 6.52
C VAL A 573 -16.40 -14.99 5.73
N ALA A 574 -15.66 -13.92 5.48
CA ALA A 574 -16.13 -12.71 4.79
C ALA A 574 -16.54 -12.97 3.33
N ASP A 575 -15.99 -14.02 2.71
CA ASP A 575 -16.19 -14.32 1.29
C ASP A 575 -17.13 -15.52 1.04
N ARG A 576 -17.74 -16.06 2.08
CA ARG A 576 -18.70 -17.17 1.94
C ARG A 576 -19.92 -16.74 1.13
N GLY A 577 -20.29 -17.55 0.14
CA GLY A 577 -21.43 -17.27 -0.75
C GLY A 577 -21.17 -16.07 -1.66
N ARG A 578 -19.90 -15.81 -1.98
CA ARG A 578 -19.45 -14.71 -2.84
C ARG A 578 -18.44 -15.19 -3.87
N VAL A 579 -18.34 -14.47 -4.96
CA VAL A 579 -17.33 -14.67 -6.00
C VAL A 579 -16.62 -13.35 -6.31
N ALA A 580 -15.32 -13.41 -6.56
CA ALA A 580 -14.59 -12.32 -7.19
C ALA A 580 -14.46 -12.61 -8.70
N LEU A 581 -14.34 -11.56 -9.49
CA LEU A 581 -14.15 -11.67 -10.94
C LEU A 581 -12.71 -11.36 -11.30
N GLN A 582 -12.14 -12.23 -12.13
CA GLN A 582 -10.75 -12.08 -12.61
C GLN A 582 -10.69 -12.34 -14.11
N ARG A 583 -9.86 -11.55 -14.81
CA ARG A 583 -9.47 -11.79 -16.21
C ARG A 583 -7.98 -11.51 -16.36
N GLY A 584 -7.20 -12.53 -16.73
CA GLY A 584 -5.74 -12.42 -16.67
C GLY A 584 -5.25 -12.04 -15.27
N PRO A 585 -4.37 -11.03 -15.11
CA PRO A 585 -3.89 -10.56 -13.81
C PRO A 585 -4.88 -9.63 -13.08
N ILE A 586 -5.91 -9.13 -13.78
CA ILE A 586 -6.81 -8.08 -13.29
C ILE A 586 -7.96 -8.67 -12.49
N VAL A 587 -8.20 -8.12 -11.30
CA VAL A 587 -9.39 -8.32 -10.47
C VAL A 587 -10.37 -7.18 -10.75
N PHE A 588 -11.66 -7.47 -10.78
CA PHE A 588 -12.71 -6.51 -11.09
C PHE A 588 -13.58 -6.20 -9.87
N ALA A 589 -14.14 -4.99 -9.86
CA ALA A 589 -15.07 -4.53 -8.85
C ALA A 589 -16.31 -3.90 -9.52
N ALA A 590 -17.49 -4.15 -8.97
CA ALA A 590 -18.69 -3.40 -9.34
C ALA A 590 -18.70 -2.08 -8.56
N GLU A 591 -18.99 -0.97 -9.25
CA GLU A 591 -19.10 0.39 -8.66
C GLU A 591 -20.52 0.92 -8.81
N GLY A 592 -21.03 1.58 -7.77
CA GLY A 592 -22.38 2.16 -7.73
C GLY A 592 -22.64 3.13 -8.88
N VAL A 593 -21.64 3.90 -9.30
CA VAL A 593 -21.74 4.85 -10.41
C VAL A 593 -22.20 4.23 -11.74
N ASP A 594 -22.04 2.93 -11.91
CA ASP A 594 -22.49 2.19 -13.09
C ASP A 594 -23.97 1.75 -13.01
N TYR A 595 -24.66 2.04 -11.89
CA TYR A 595 -26.03 1.62 -11.60
C TYR A 595 -26.92 2.82 -11.27
N PRO A 596 -28.21 2.78 -11.68
CA PRO A 596 -29.10 3.95 -11.56
C PRO A 596 -29.34 4.45 -10.13
N ASP A 597 -29.32 3.54 -9.16
CA ASP A 597 -29.57 3.84 -7.74
C ASP A 597 -28.28 3.88 -6.90
N HIS A 598 -27.12 3.79 -7.56
CA HIS A 598 -25.79 3.81 -6.92
C HIS A 598 -25.57 2.68 -5.91
N LYS A 599 -26.22 1.52 -6.08
CA LYS A 599 -26.10 0.37 -5.20
C LYS A 599 -25.48 -0.83 -5.92
N VAL A 600 -24.62 -1.54 -5.23
CA VAL A 600 -23.97 -2.77 -5.73
C VAL A 600 -23.85 -3.86 -4.66
N ARG A 601 -24.13 -3.54 -3.39
CA ARG A 601 -24.02 -4.49 -2.26
C ARG A 601 -25.24 -5.41 -2.17
N ASP A 602 -26.32 -5.04 -2.78
CA ASP A 602 -27.58 -5.78 -2.90
C ASP A 602 -27.66 -6.64 -4.17
N LEU A 603 -26.64 -6.58 -5.03
CA LEU A 603 -26.54 -7.39 -6.23
C LEU A 603 -26.14 -8.84 -5.89
N MET A 604 -26.78 -9.78 -6.56
CA MET A 604 -26.38 -11.19 -6.61
C MET A 604 -26.03 -11.56 -8.05
N LEU A 605 -24.90 -12.23 -8.25
CA LEU A 605 -24.43 -12.67 -9.55
C LEU A 605 -24.65 -14.20 -9.71
N PRO A 606 -25.76 -14.65 -10.30
CA PRO A 606 -26.07 -16.08 -10.44
C PRO A 606 -24.98 -16.84 -11.20
N ASP A 607 -24.69 -18.08 -10.81
CA ASP A 607 -23.70 -18.94 -11.48
C ASP A 607 -24.01 -19.20 -12.96
N SER A 608 -25.31 -19.19 -13.32
CA SER A 608 -25.77 -19.41 -14.68
C SER A 608 -25.46 -18.32 -15.67
N ASP A 609 -25.08 -17.12 -15.20
CA ASP A 609 -24.88 -15.97 -16.07
C ASP A 609 -23.53 -16.01 -16.78
N LYS A 610 -23.60 -15.86 -18.11
CA LYS A 610 -22.42 -15.76 -18.96
C LYS A 610 -21.83 -14.36 -18.83
N LEU A 611 -20.60 -14.29 -18.35
CA LEU A 611 -19.83 -13.06 -18.27
C LEU A 611 -19.02 -12.86 -19.56
N THR A 612 -18.93 -11.61 -20.01
CA THR A 612 -18.14 -11.21 -21.16
C THR A 612 -17.24 -10.03 -20.82
N ALA A 613 -16.13 -9.90 -21.53
CA ALA A 613 -15.24 -8.73 -21.42
C ALA A 613 -15.42 -7.83 -22.65
N GLU A 614 -15.36 -6.51 -22.44
CA GLU A 614 -15.44 -5.49 -23.49
C GLU A 614 -14.44 -4.38 -23.18
N PHE A 615 -13.56 -4.06 -24.14
CA PHE A 615 -12.64 -2.95 -23.99
C PHE A 615 -13.35 -1.61 -24.25
N ARG A 616 -13.27 -0.69 -23.29
CA ARG A 616 -13.88 0.64 -23.33
C ARG A 616 -12.79 1.71 -23.38
N PRO A 617 -12.44 2.20 -24.57
CA PRO A 617 -11.38 3.22 -24.73
C PRO A 617 -11.75 4.58 -24.16
N ASP A 618 -13.02 4.85 -24.00
CA ASP A 618 -13.61 6.09 -23.47
C ASP A 618 -13.75 6.11 -21.93
N LEU A 619 -13.55 4.98 -21.27
CA LEU A 619 -13.75 4.81 -19.82
C LEU A 619 -12.40 4.68 -19.11
N LEU A 620 -12.17 5.47 -18.02
CA LEU A 620 -11.04 5.33 -17.10
C LEU A 620 -9.66 5.22 -17.81
N ASN A 621 -9.47 6.02 -18.86
CA ASN A 621 -8.28 6.04 -19.72
C ASN A 621 -8.09 4.78 -20.58
N GLY A 622 -9.15 4.02 -20.83
CA GLY A 622 -9.15 2.78 -21.60
C GLY A 622 -8.95 1.54 -20.74
N VAL A 623 -10.05 0.84 -20.46
CA VAL A 623 -10.07 -0.37 -19.65
C VAL A 623 -10.96 -1.45 -20.25
N GLU A 624 -10.67 -2.71 -19.94
CA GLU A 624 -11.65 -3.79 -20.08
C GLU A 624 -12.69 -3.65 -18.96
N VAL A 625 -13.97 -3.88 -19.31
CA VAL A 625 -15.06 -4.04 -18.35
C VAL A 625 -15.65 -5.43 -18.46
N VAL A 626 -16.10 -5.99 -17.35
CA VAL A 626 -16.85 -7.25 -17.32
C VAL A 626 -18.34 -6.93 -17.35
N LYS A 627 -19.07 -7.58 -18.23
CA LYS A 627 -20.52 -7.44 -18.39
C LYS A 627 -21.25 -8.77 -18.21
N GLY A 628 -22.47 -8.68 -17.71
CA GLY A 628 -23.38 -9.82 -17.52
C GLY A 628 -24.77 -9.36 -17.07
N ARG A 629 -25.45 -10.22 -16.33
CA ARG A 629 -26.68 -9.91 -15.61
C ARG A 629 -26.52 -10.27 -14.15
N ALA A 630 -27.13 -9.46 -13.30
CA ALA A 630 -27.24 -9.69 -11.88
C ALA A 630 -28.70 -9.64 -11.44
N VAL A 631 -28.95 -10.02 -10.22
CA VAL A 631 -30.27 -9.90 -9.56
C VAL A 631 -30.09 -8.90 -8.42
N GLU A 632 -30.79 -7.78 -8.50
CA GLU A 632 -30.95 -6.84 -7.40
C GLU A 632 -31.93 -7.39 -6.38
N LEU A 633 -31.52 -7.40 -5.11
CA LEU A 633 -32.36 -7.79 -3.98
C LEU A 633 -32.80 -6.55 -3.21
N ALA A 634 -34.10 -6.40 -3.00
CA ALA A 634 -34.66 -5.27 -2.27
C ALA A 634 -35.84 -5.73 -1.39
N TYR A 635 -36.36 -4.79 -0.56
CA TYR A 635 -37.58 -5.01 0.18
C TYR A 635 -38.70 -4.13 -0.40
N ASP A 636 -39.91 -4.71 -0.57
CA ASP A 636 -41.09 -3.91 -0.90
C ASP A 636 -41.60 -3.14 0.33
N SER A 637 -42.64 -2.36 0.15
CA SER A 637 -43.26 -1.56 1.21
C SER A 637 -43.85 -2.37 2.40
N ALA A 638 -44.00 -3.67 2.24
CA ALA A 638 -44.49 -4.60 3.25
C ALA A 638 -43.33 -5.41 3.90
N GLY A 639 -42.08 -5.13 3.51
CA GLY A 639 -40.89 -5.83 4.03
C GLY A 639 -40.67 -7.20 3.40
N LYS A 640 -41.29 -7.50 2.28
CA LYS A 640 -41.08 -8.75 1.56
C LYS A 640 -39.90 -8.58 0.60
N ALA A 641 -38.97 -9.55 0.57
CA ALA A 641 -37.89 -9.59 -0.37
C ALA A 641 -38.39 -9.62 -1.82
N THR A 642 -37.86 -8.78 -2.66
CA THR A 642 -38.13 -8.68 -4.10
C THR A 642 -36.86 -8.91 -4.88
N ARG A 643 -37.02 -9.36 -6.14
CA ARG A 643 -35.90 -9.61 -7.06
C ARG A 643 -36.15 -8.87 -8.36
N LYS A 644 -35.14 -8.23 -8.87
CA LYS A 644 -35.17 -7.55 -10.16
C LYS A 644 -33.92 -7.92 -10.95
N GLU A 645 -34.09 -8.29 -12.21
CA GLU A 645 -32.93 -8.46 -13.11
C GLU A 645 -32.34 -7.10 -13.41
N GLU A 646 -31.00 -7.03 -13.33
CA GLU A 646 -30.23 -5.81 -13.56
C GLU A 646 -29.05 -6.11 -14.49
N ALA A 647 -28.66 -5.17 -15.33
CA ALA A 647 -27.45 -5.27 -16.12
C ALA A 647 -26.23 -5.19 -15.18
N PHE A 648 -25.32 -6.13 -15.32
CA PHE A 648 -24.11 -6.18 -14.52
C PHE A 648 -22.92 -5.55 -15.25
N THR A 649 -22.19 -4.67 -14.58
CA THR A 649 -20.94 -4.08 -15.05
C THR A 649 -19.93 -4.06 -13.91
N ALA A 650 -18.67 -4.50 -14.19
CA ALA A 650 -17.57 -4.35 -13.26
C ALA A 650 -16.35 -3.78 -13.99
N VAL A 651 -15.61 -2.93 -13.32
CA VAL A 651 -14.39 -2.25 -13.79
C VAL A 651 -13.16 -2.84 -13.09
N PRO A 652 -11.93 -2.66 -13.62
CA PRO A 652 -10.72 -3.06 -12.91
C PRO A 652 -10.64 -2.45 -11.51
N TYR A 653 -10.34 -3.26 -10.50
CA TYR A 653 -10.26 -2.81 -9.11
C TYR A 653 -9.29 -1.65 -8.93
N PHE A 654 -8.15 -1.64 -9.62
CA PHE A 654 -7.19 -0.54 -9.49
C PHE A 654 -7.78 0.83 -9.90
N ALA A 655 -8.83 0.84 -10.70
CA ALA A 655 -9.41 2.06 -11.26
C ALA A 655 -10.65 2.57 -10.50
N TRP A 656 -11.15 1.84 -9.49
CA TRP A 656 -12.32 2.26 -8.73
C TRP A 656 -12.12 3.61 -8.02
N ALA A 657 -13.21 4.30 -7.70
CA ALA A 657 -13.25 5.63 -7.08
C ALA A 657 -12.53 6.75 -7.86
N ASN A 658 -12.17 6.55 -9.13
CA ASN A 658 -11.71 7.64 -10.00
C ASN A 658 -12.88 8.48 -10.57
N ARG A 659 -14.11 7.99 -10.44
CA ARG A 659 -15.35 8.66 -10.88
C ARG A 659 -16.13 9.27 -9.71
N GLY A 660 -15.52 9.35 -8.53
CA GLY A 660 -16.14 9.82 -7.30
C GLY A 660 -16.27 8.71 -6.25
N ARG A 661 -16.79 9.09 -5.07
CA ARG A 661 -17.09 8.14 -3.98
C ARG A 661 -18.42 7.48 -4.27
N ASP A 662 -18.46 6.16 -4.22
CA ASP A 662 -19.68 5.38 -4.39
C ASP A 662 -19.57 4.02 -3.71
N GLN A 663 -20.65 3.23 -3.71
CA GLN A 663 -20.57 1.85 -3.29
C GLN A 663 -19.66 1.06 -4.22
N MET A 664 -18.98 0.08 -3.67
CA MET A 664 -18.10 -0.80 -4.45
C MET A 664 -18.05 -2.18 -3.81
N VAL A 665 -17.99 -3.23 -4.61
CA VAL A 665 -17.76 -4.61 -4.18
C VAL A 665 -16.82 -5.34 -5.12
N VAL A 666 -15.82 -6.03 -4.54
CA VAL A 666 -14.96 -7.00 -5.24
C VAL A 666 -15.56 -8.39 -5.12
N TRP A 667 -15.99 -8.77 -3.92
CA TRP A 667 -16.62 -10.05 -3.63
C TRP A 667 -18.13 -9.93 -3.78
N ILE A 668 -18.63 -10.32 -4.95
CA ILE A 668 -20.04 -10.18 -5.33
C ILE A 668 -20.79 -11.41 -4.81
N PRO A 669 -21.94 -11.25 -4.12
CA PRO A 669 -22.77 -12.37 -3.70
C PRO A 669 -23.14 -13.29 -4.87
N ASP A 670 -23.03 -14.60 -4.70
CA ASP A 670 -23.53 -15.63 -5.62
C ASP A 670 -24.75 -16.37 -5.04
N VAL A 671 -25.04 -16.11 -3.75
CA VAL A 671 -26.25 -16.56 -3.05
C VAL A 671 -26.95 -15.40 -2.35
N GLU A 672 -28.28 -15.46 -2.25
CA GLU A 672 -29.09 -14.37 -1.65
C GLU A 672 -28.71 -14.04 -0.22
N SER A 673 -28.34 -15.04 0.57
CA SER A 673 -27.98 -14.84 1.99
C SER A 673 -26.70 -14.03 2.18
N ALA A 674 -25.89 -13.86 1.14
CA ALA A 674 -24.68 -13.06 1.18
C ALA A 674 -24.89 -11.62 0.66
N ALA A 675 -25.97 -11.35 -0.06
CA ALA A 675 -26.32 -10.01 -0.51
C ALA A 675 -26.79 -9.14 0.66
N LYS A 676 -26.53 -7.84 0.56
CA LYS A 676 -26.88 -6.84 1.58
C LYS A 676 -27.84 -5.80 1.00
N PRO A 677 -29.14 -6.13 0.88
CA PRO A 677 -30.15 -5.18 0.42
C PRO A 677 -30.20 -3.98 1.38
N ALA A 678 -30.59 -2.83 0.85
CA ALA A 678 -30.76 -1.63 1.65
C ALA A 678 -31.59 -1.93 2.91
N PRO A 679 -31.21 -1.42 4.08
CA PRO A 679 -31.86 -1.76 5.32
C PRO A 679 -33.34 -1.36 5.29
N TRP A 680 -34.16 -2.14 5.98
CA TRP A 680 -35.59 -1.80 6.17
C TRP A 680 -35.70 -0.36 6.74
N PRO A 681 -36.53 0.50 6.19
CA PRO A 681 -36.57 1.93 6.51
C PRO A 681 -37.21 2.21 7.87
N THR A 682 -36.55 1.78 8.96
CA THR A 682 -36.93 2.10 10.34
C THR A 682 -36.85 3.61 10.62
N LEU A 683 -37.37 4.06 11.77
CA LEU A 683 -37.22 5.45 12.17
C LEU A 683 -35.74 5.86 12.26
N ALA A 684 -34.90 5.02 12.84
CA ALA A 684 -33.46 5.27 12.93
C ALA A 684 -32.82 5.42 11.56
N VAL A 685 -33.05 4.48 10.62
CA VAL A 685 -32.49 4.53 9.26
C VAL A 685 -32.89 5.79 8.50
N LYS A 686 -34.10 6.29 8.73
CA LYS A 686 -34.63 7.52 8.10
C LYS A 686 -34.15 8.82 8.74
N SER A 687 -33.45 8.75 9.86
CA SER A 687 -33.03 9.91 10.64
C SER A 687 -31.66 10.41 10.21
N ALA A 688 -31.48 11.72 10.20
CA ALA A 688 -30.15 12.31 10.11
C ALA A 688 -29.41 12.09 11.43
N VAL A 689 -28.14 11.78 11.34
CA VAL A 689 -27.25 11.54 12.49
C VAL A 689 -26.29 12.71 12.65
N ASN A 690 -26.05 13.13 13.89
CA ASN A 690 -25.05 14.10 14.25
C ASN A 690 -24.35 13.65 15.55
N ALA A 691 -23.12 14.06 15.77
CA ALA A 691 -22.36 13.69 16.97
C ALA A 691 -21.53 14.87 17.48
N SER A 692 -21.20 14.85 18.76
CA SER A 692 -20.17 15.74 19.29
C SER A 692 -18.84 15.49 18.58
N GLN A 693 -17.98 16.48 18.52
CA GLN A 693 -16.72 16.42 17.75
C GLN A 693 -16.91 16.45 16.23
N ASP A 694 -18.08 16.93 15.77
CA ASP A 694 -18.35 17.27 14.36
C ASP A 694 -18.08 16.13 13.38
N GLY A 695 -18.36 14.88 13.68
CA GLY A 695 -18.42 13.68 12.80
C GLY A 695 -17.51 13.63 11.54
N LYS A 696 -16.76 14.67 11.25
CA LYS A 696 -15.88 14.88 10.07
C LYS A 696 -14.39 14.78 10.41
N ARG A 697 -14.05 14.12 11.50
CA ARG A 697 -12.64 13.89 11.78
C ARG A 697 -12.07 12.98 10.72
N VAL A 698 -11.15 13.53 9.96
CA VAL A 698 -10.27 12.76 9.08
C VAL A 698 -9.08 12.33 9.93
N THR A 699 -8.81 11.04 10.01
CA THR A 699 -7.61 10.54 10.68
C THR A 699 -6.35 10.97 9.92
N ALA A 700 -5.18 10.77 10.51
CA ALA A 700 -3.90 11.10 9.85
C ALA A 700 -3.72 10.33 8.53
N GLU A 701 -4.35 9.15 8.41
CA GLU A 701 -4.40 8.29 7.22
C GLU A 701 -5.53 8.67 6.25
N GLY A 702 -6.22 9.77 6.49
CA GLY A 702 -7.28 10.26 5.61
C GLY A 702 -8.61 9.52 5.72
N ILE A 703 -8.87 8.80 6.81
CA ILE A 703 -10.13 8.09 7.04
C ILE A 703 -11.13 9.05 7.68
N GLU A 704 -12.27 9.22 7.03
CA GLU A 704 -13.37 9.98 7.62
C GLU A 704 -14.19 9.12 8.58
N LYS A 705 -14.46 9.64 9.78
CA LYS A 705 -15.41 9.03 10.73
C LYS A 705 -16.82 9.47 10.40
N HIS A 706 -17.70 8.51 10.29
CA HIS A 706 -19.09 8.73 9.88
C HIS A 706 -20.04 8.32 11.02
N PRO A 707 -20.70 9.27 11.69
CA PRO A 707 -21.70 8.93 12.71
C PRO A 707 -22.88 8.14 12.13
N GLU A 708 -23.16 8.21 10.82
CA GLU A 708 -24.16 7.40 10.13
C GLU A 708 -23.89 5.90 10.16
N ALA A 709 -22.71 5.45 10.62
CA ALA A 709 -22.45 4.04 10.90
C ALA A 709 -23.45 3.42 11.89
N VAL A 710 -24.03 4.23 12.78
CA VAL A 710 -24.94 3.74 13.82
C VAL A 710 -26.35 3.39 13.31
N ASN A 711 -26.71 3.80 12.07
CA ASN A 711 -28.01 3.52 11.47
C ASN A 711 -27.97 3.03 10.01
N ASP A 712 -26.83 2.57 9.55
CA ASP A 712 -26.61 2.13 8.17
C ASP A 712 -27.20 0.74 7.86
N GLY A 713 -27.74 0.04 8.86
CA GLY A 713 -28.39 -1.27 8.67
C GLY A 713 -27.45 -2.46 8.70
N GLU A 714 -26.14 -2.28 8.87
CA GLU A 714 -25.21 -3.39 9.09
C GLU A 714 -25.42 -3.95 10.51
N GLU A 715 -25.57 -5.26 10.63
CA GLU A 715 -25.63 -5.91 11.94
C GLU A 715 -24.21 -6.35 12.34
N PRO A 716 -23.73 -5.94 13.52
CA PRO A 716 -22.39 -6.28 13.97
C PRO A 716 -22.28 -7.75 14.36
N ALA A 717 -21.15 -8.37 14.00
CA ALA A 717 -20.85 -9.75 14.37
C ALA A 717 -20.43 -9.87 15.85
N SER A 718 -19.80 -8.84 16.40
CA SER A 718 -19.34 -8.73 17.78
C SER A 718 -19.09 -7.27 18.14
N SER A 719 -18.87 -6.96 19.40
CA SER A 719 -18.47 -5.61 19.83
C SER A 719 -17.12 -5.15 19.27
N SER A 720 -16.27 -6.07 18.84
CA SER A 720 -14.98 -5.76 18.22
C SER A 720 -15.01 -5.78 16.67
N ASP A 721 -16.19 -5.89 16.06
CA ASP A 721 -16.34 -5.88 14.60
C ASP A 721 -16.03 -4.47 14.06
N PRO A 722 -14.96 -4.32 13.26
CA PRO A 722 -14.57 -3.02 12.74
C PRO A 722 -15.27 -2.66 11.41
N SER A 723 -16.27 -3.42 10.97
CA SER A 723 -16.91 -3.26 9.66
C SER A 723 -17.67 -1.95 9.54
N SER A 724 -18.45 -1.59 10.59
CA SER A 724 -19.20 -0.34 10.63
C SER A 724 -19.46 0.10 12.05
N TYR A 725 -18.78 1.13 12.50
CA TYR A 725 -18.88 1.71 13.83
C TYR A 725 -18.57 3.21 13.80
N PHE A 726 -18.95 3.90 14.86
CA PHE A 726 -18.55 5.26 15.20
C PHE A 726 -17.88 5.28 16.56
N ASP A 727 -16.80 6.04 16.71
CA ASP A 727 -16.10 6.29 17.97
C ASP A 727 -15.69 7.76 18.12
N TRP A 728 -15.40 8.19 19.31
CA TRP A 728 -14.91 9.53 19.62
C TRP A 728 -13.39 9.63 19.75
N TRP A 729 -12.64 8.54 19.50
CA TRP A 729 -11.18 8.60 19.57
C TRP A 729 -10.62 9.77 18.73
N PRO A 730 -9.61 10.56 19.19
CA PRO A 730 -8.76 10.32 20.36
C PRO A 730 -9.25 10.90 21.69
N GLU A 731 -10.50 11.36 21.78
CA GLU A 731 -11.03 11.84 23.07
C GLU A 731 -11.13 10.69 24.07
N LYS A 732 -10.74 10.94 25.33
CA LYS A 732 -10.71 9.93 26.39
C LYS A 732 -11.20 10.50 27.71
N GLY A 733 -12.01 9.74 28.45
CA GLY A 733 -12.49 10.12 29.77
C GLY A 733 -13.43 11.34 29.76
N THR A 734 -13.99 11.69 28.61
CA THR A 734 -14.96 12.82 28.48
C THR A 734 -16.39 12.30 28.40
N THR A 735 -17.34 13.24 28.41
CA THR A 735 -18.76 12.95 28.11
C THR A 735 -19.05 13.52 26.73
N GLU A 736 -19.45 12.65 25.82
CA GLU A 736 -19.72 12.95 24.42
C GLU A 736 -21.18 12.58 24.09
N TRP A 737 -21.64 12.96 22.88
CA TRP A 737 -23.00 12.65 22.47
C TRP A 737 -23.11 12.29 20.99
N ILE A 738 -24.17 11.53 20.68
CA ILE A 738 -24.66 11.29 19.33
C ILE A 738 -26.18 11.49 19.31
N GLU A 739 -26.73 12.04 18.21
CA GLU A 739 -28.15 12.38 18.12
C GLU A 739 -28.79 12.03 16.78
N TYR A 740 -30.07 11.71 16.83
CA TYR A 740 -30.93 11.61 15.67
C TYR A 740 -31.81 12.85 15.53
N THR A 741 -31.93 13.32 14.28
CA THR A 741 -33.00 14.23 13.87
C THR A 741 -34.00 13.44 13.04
N PHE A 742 -35.19 13.26 13.56
CA PHE A 742 -36.26 12.51 12.92
C PHE A 742 -36.87 13.30 11.74
N PRO A 743 -37.34 12.64 10.65
CA PRO A 743 -37.99 13.32 9.55
C PRO A 743 -39.25 14.08 9.95
N LYS A 744 -39.92 13.68 11.02
CA LYS A 744 -41.09 14.33 11.66
C LYS A 744 -41.14 14.00 13.13
N ALA A 745 -41.89 14.75 13.93
CA ALA A 745 -42.14 14.44 15.31
C ALA A 745 -42.66 12.98 15.43
N SER A 746 -41.99 12.19 16.25
CA SER A 746 -42.26 10.76 16.44
C SER A 746 -42.30 10.44 17.92
N THR A 747 -43.22 9.54 18.31
CA THR A 747 -43.29 9.05 19.67
C THR A 747 -42.39 7.85 19.81
N VAL A 748 -41.46 7.91 20.74
CA VAL A 748 -40.48 6.88 21.03
C VAL A 748 -40.47 6.53 22.50
N SER A 749 -40.23 5.26 22.83
CA SER A 749 -40.25 4.77 24.22
C SER A 749 -39.13 3.80 24.53
N ARG A 750 -38.26 3.52 23.54
CA ARG A 750 -37.17 2.56 23.69
C ARG A 750 -36.03 2.84 22.72
N VAL A 751 -34.82 2.62 23.20
CA VAL A 751 -33.63 2.55 22.36
C VAL A 751 -32.86 1.28 22.62
N GLU A 752 -32.10 0.83 21.63
CA GLU A 752 -31.19 -0.30 21.74
C GLU A 752 -29.82 0.10 21.19
N VAL A 753 -28.75 -0.06 21.96
CA VAL A 753 -27.40 0.34 21.63
C VAL A 753 -26.51 -0.91 21.58
N TYR A 754 -25.74 -1.04 20.49
CA TYR A 754 -24.67 -2.03 20.36
C TYR A 754 -23.33 -1.31 20.46
N TRP A 755 -22.57 -1.59 21.54
CA TRP A 755 -21.33 -0.90 21.83
C TRP A 755 -20.17 -1.44 21.01
N PHE A 756 -19.23 -0.55 20.62
CA PHE A 756 -17.96 -0.91 20.03
C PHE A 756 -16.87 -0.98 21.10
N ASP A 757 -16.05 -2.04 21.05
CA ASP A 757 -14.93 -2.27 21.98
C ASP A 757 -13.81 -3.02 21.26
N ASP A 758 -12.68 -2.38 21.05
CA ASP A 758 -11.52 -2.94 20.37
C ASP A 758 -10.41 -3.42 21.33
N ALA A 759 -10.79 -3.83 22.54
CA ALA A 759 -9.86 -4.31 23.56
C ALA A 759 -8.85 -5.31 23.02
N GLY A 760 -7.58 -5.07 23.32
CA GLY A 760 -6.45 -5.86 22.82
C GLY A 760 -5.92 -5.41 21.44
N ARG A 761 -6.63 -4.50 20.74
CA ARG A 761 -6.23 -3.98 19.43
C ARG A 761 -6.07 -2.45 19.44
N GLY A 762 -6.98 -1.73 20.10
CA GLY A 762 -7.02 -0.27 20.13
C GLY A 762 -7.41 0.30 21.50
N GLU A 763 -7.85 1.55 21.50
CA GLU A 763 -8.09 2.37 22.70
C GLU A 763 -9.57 2.71 22.93
N VAL A 764 -10.50 2.04 22.25
CA VAL A 764 -11.94 2.22 22.41
C VAL A 764 -12.50 1.12 23.31
N ARG A 765 -13.33 1.49 24.29
CA ARG A 765 -13.96 0.57 25.26
C ARG A 765 -15.45 0.87 25.33
N VAL A 766 -16.23 -0.10 25.82
CA VAL A 766 -17.60 0.21 26.25
C VAL A 766 -17.57 1.37 27.23
N PRO A 767 -18.58 2.27 27.25
CA PRO A 767 -18.56 3.45 28.13
C PRO A 767 -18.70 3.08 29.60
N GLU A 768 -18.45 4.04 30.49
CA GLU A 768 -18.77 3.95 31.89
C GLU A 768 -20.30 4.01 32.15
N SER A 769 -20.95 4.92 31.44
CA SER A 769 -22.39 5.10 31.53
C SER A 769 -22.97 5.81 30.30
N CYS A 770 -24.31 5.80 30.20
CA CYS A 770 -25.00 6.59 29.18
C CYS A 770 -26.34 7.09 29.68
N ARG A 771 -26.91 8.10 29.01
CA ARG A 771 -28.27 8.58 29.24
C ARG A 771 -28.93 9.02 27.94
N VAL A 772 -30.26 8.89 27.91
CA VAL A 772 -31.07 9.30 26.74
C VAL A 772 -31.75 10.63 27.07
N LEU A 773 -31.64 11.57 26.10
CA LEU A 773 -32.34 12.87 26.18
C LEU A 773 -33.19 13.06 24.92
N TYR A 774 -34.25 13.85 25.05
CA TYR A 774 -35.10 14.27 23.97
C TYR A 774 -35.17 15.79 23.90
N LYS A 775 -35.45 16.32 22.71
CA LYS A 775 -35.62 17.75 22.48
C LYS A 775 -37.07 18.14 22.81
N ASP A 776 -37.25 19.08 23.77
CA ASP A 776 -38.51 19.68 24.11
C ASP A 776 -38.43 21.22 23.95
N GLY A 777 -39.10 21.77 22.98
CA GLY A 777 -38.93 23.17 22.58
C GLY A 777 -37.51 23.49 22.13
N GLY A 778 -36.74 24.22 22.92
CA GLY A 778 -35.36 24.57 22.70
C GLY A 778 -34.34 23.72 23.44
N ASP A 779 -34.79 23.00 24.48
CA ASP A 779 -33.93 22.39 25.46
C ASP A 779 -33.84 20.88 25.38
N TRP A 780 -32.69 20.32 25.80
CA TRP A 780 -32.48 18.89 25.98
C TRP A 780 -32.94 18.48 27.36
N LYS A 781 -33.88 17.53 27.42
CA LYS A 781 -34.42 17.00 28.69
C LYS A 781 -34.15 15.50 28.79
N PRO A 782 -33.77 14.97 29.96
CA PRO A 782 -33.65 13.53 30.12
C PRO A 782 -35.03 12.88 30.00
N VAL A 783 -35.06 11.66 29.43
CA VAL A 783 -36.29 10.87 29.39
C VAL A 783 -36.71 10.47 30.79
N GLU A 784 -38.03 10.32 31.01
CA GLU A 784 -38.56 9.94 32.32
C GLU A 784 -38.56 8.43 32.53
N LYS A 785 -38.25 8.03 33.76
CA LYS A 785 -38.21 6.61 34.18
C LYS A 785 -37.40 5.72 33.22
N PRO A 786 -36.13 6.07 32.86
CA PRO A 786 -35.33 5.22 32.05
C PRO A 786 -34.95 3.93 32.76
N ASP A 787 -34.90 2.85 32.02
CA ASP A 787 -34.15 1.67 32.46
C ASP A 787 -32.67 2.03 32.64
N GLN A 788 -31.93 1.22 33.42
CA GLN A 788 -30.50 1.40 33.61
C GLN A 788 -29.79 1.25 32.25
N CYS A 789 -28.93 2.21 31.93
CA CYS A 789 -28.01 2.05 30.83
C CYS A 789 -27.08 0.87 31.11
N ARG A 790 -27.16 -0.16 30.28
CA ARG A 790 -26.24 -1.30 30.32
C ARG A 790 -25.11 -1.08 29.30
N VAL A 791 -23.93 -1.60 29.61
CA VAL A 791 -22.72 -1.47 28.78
C VAL A 791 -22.11 -2.85 28.49
N GLU A 792 -23.00 -3.81 28.19
CA GLU A 792 -22.61 -5.20 27.94
C GLU A 792 -22.14 -5.39 26.50
N LYS A 793 -21.07 -6.18 26.30
CA LYS A 793 -20.50 -6.49 24.98
C LYS A 793 -21.32 -7.54 24.23
N ASP A 794 -21.16 -7.57 22.91
CA ASP A 794 -21.66 -8.60 22.01
C ASP A 794 -23.18 -8.77 21.99
N LYS A 795 -23.90 -7.71 22.30
CA LYS A 795 -25.37 -7.66 22.23
C LYS A 795 -25.92 -6.24 22.23
N TYR A 796 -27.19 -6.13 21.85
CA TYR A 796 -27.96 -4.90 22.03
C TYR A 796 -28.30 -4.65 23.50
N ASN A 797 -27.98 -3.46 23.96
CA ASN A 797 -28.27 -2.95 25.31
C ASN A 797 -29.53 -2.09 25.21
N ARG A 798 -30.61 -2.58 25.79
CA ARG A 798 -31.94 -1.97 25.72
C ARG A 798 -32.14 -0.97 26.88
N ILE A 799 -32.73 0.20 26.55
CA ILE A 799 -33.15 1.24 27.49
C ILE A 799 -34.61 1.63 27.15
N GLY A 800 -35.54 1.18 27.95
CA GLY A 800 -36.94 1.62 27.88
C GLY A 800 -37.16 2.86 28.74
N PHE A 801 -38.15 3.68 28.39
CA PHE A 801 -38.51 4.91 29.11
C PHE A 801 -39.97 5.29 28.85
N ASN A 802 -40.51 6.24 29.63
CA ASN A 802 -41.86 6.77 29.37
C ASN A 802 -41.92 7.34 27.95
N PRO A 803 -42.99 7.06 27.14
CA PRO A 803 -43.08 7.57 25.77
C PRO A 803 -42.92 9.08 25.71
N VAL A 804 -42.08 9.56 24.79
CA VAL A 804 -41.86 10.98 24.48
C VAL A 804 -42.11 11.25 23.00
N THR A 805 -42.78 12.35 22.67
CA THR A 805 -42.95 12.79 21.29
C THR A 805 -41.96 13.92 21.00
N THR A 806 -41.03 13.68 20.07
CA THR A 806 -39.95 14.63 19.80
C THR A 806 -39.52 14.56 18.34
N THR A 807 -38.80 15.59 17.89
CA THR A 807 -38.10 15.61 16.60
C THR A 807 -36.61 15.24 16.70
N GLN A 808 -36.05 15.21 17.93
CA GLN A 808 -34.64 14.89 18.13
C GLN A 808 -34.45 14.06 19.38
N LEU A 809 -33.62 13.03 19.27
CA LEU A 809 -33.22 12.17 20.38
C LEU A 809 -31.69 12.15 20.47
N ARG A 810 -31.15 12.22 21.67
CA ARG A 810 -29.72 12.22 21.97
C ARG A 810 -29.35 11.12 22.92
N LEU A 811 -28.25 10.44 22.63
CA LEU A 811 -27.56 9.52 23.53
C LEU A 811 -26.29 10.23 24.01
N GLU A 812 -26.21 10.55 25.27
CA GLU A 812 -24.98 11.00 25.92
C GLU A 812 -24.24 9.80 26.49
N VAL A 813 -22.92 9.80 26.34
CA VAL A 813 -22.02 8.69 26.65
C VAL A 813 -20.89 9.22 27.52
N THR A 814 -20.74 8.73 28.74
CA THR A 814 -19.60 9.04 29.61
C THR A 814 -18.55 7.95 29.44
N MET A 815 -17.33 8.33 29.03
CA MET A 815 -16.23 7.41 28.78
C MET A 815 -15.58 6.95 30.08
N GLN A 816 -14.95 5.77 30.05
CA GLN A 816 -14.07 5.30 31.10
C GLN A 816 -12.82 6.18 31.20
N PRO A 817 -12.25 6.44 32.38
CA PRO A 817 -11.02 7.19 32.54
C PRO A 817 -9.87 6.59 31.71
N GLY A 818 -9.24 7.43 30.87
CA GLY A 818 -8.13 7.02 30.03
C GLY A 818 -8.48 6.27 28.74
N TRP A 819 -9.77 6.00 28.47
CA TRP A 819 -10.25 5.30 27.29
C TRP A 819 -11.25 6.14 26.50
N SER A 820 -11.30 5.92 25.20
CA SER A 820 -12.36 6.41 24.33
C SER A 820 -13.57 5.48 24.38
N ALA A 821 -14.72 5.91 23.79
CA ALA A 821 -15.90 5.07 23.63
C ALA A 821 -16.37 5.05 22.19
N GLY A 822 -17.14 4.01 21.82
CA GLY A 822 -17.72 3.88 20.49
C GLY A 822 -19.00 3.04 20.51
N LEU A 823 -19.76 3.12 19.42
CA LEU A 823 -20.95 2.31 19.20
C LEU A 823 -21.05 1.89 17.74
N GLN A 824 -21.60 0.69 17.55
CA GLN A 824 -21.81 0.15 16.21
C GLN A 824 -23.18 0.50 15.70
N LYS A 825 -24.22 0.30 16.57
CA LYS A 825 -25.62 0.55 16.17
C LYS A 825 -26.41 1.21 17.28
N TRP A 826 -27.37 2.01 16.85
CA TRP A 826 -28.35 2.66 17.72
C TRP A 826 -29.73 2.60 17.10
N LYS A 827 -30.60 1.68 17.58
CA LYS A 827 -31.98 1.49 17.16
C LYS A 827 -32.93 2.32 18.04
N VAL A 828 -34.04 2.77 17.46
CA VAL A 828 -35.08 3.58 18.13
C VAL A 828 -36.45 3.01 17.81
N GLU A 829 -37.29 2.82 18.85
CA GLU A 829 -38.65 2.31 18.74
C GLU A 829 -39.67 3.16 19.56
#